data_ff65142ee0b9ff8271ac7cd5cd253e8b
#
_entry.id   ff65142ee0b9ff8271ac7cd5cd253e8b
#
_cell.length_a   1.000
_cell.length_b   1.000
_cell.length_c   1.000
_cell.angle_alpha   90.00
_cell.angle_beta   90.00
_cell.angle_gamma   90.00
#
_symmetry.space_group_name_H-M   'P 1'
#
loop_
_entity.id
_entity.type
_entity.pdbx_description
1 polymer ?
#
loop_
_entity_poly.entity_id
_entity_poly.type
_entity_poly.pdbx_seq_one_letter_code
_entity_poly.pdbx_strand_id
1 'polypeptide(L)'
;MVFKPLHFLFALLTVAVSAQELPPIQNYTPIEYEAGNQNWSFTQSQSKTMYIANNNGLLEFNGTSWKLYQSPYGTPVKSVLSIKERVYTGSYMEFGYWERNKLGVLTYTSLSSVIKNQLVEDEDFWNITGFKDWVLFQSLDKIYIYNSKTKLFEVFDTVTKRAKIFNVKNKLYFQSGERGLFTLSDGKLVLVSDHDIFKNEIIVGAFSVQDYMLVITETGRFFHFDNRELKEWKISAKVDLNATKVYSTLKLHNGSYVLGTISKGIFHLNKNGELIYHINQEKGLNNNTVLSLFEDADHNVWLGLDNGLSILNLNSPFKEYVDQLGTIGVVYAAKKIGKLLYLGTNQGLFYKNDDSQDFQMVEGTEGQVWMLKELQNTLFCGHHNGTYVINDAVATKISDFPGTWDIQEIKEYPNLLIQGNYKGLSILQFINGQWIFKNRIEGFDNSSRFFEFIDQNKILVNHDYKGVYNLELNTDYTRALNVGQIPSKGNGSSLMRFRNEIVYTTINGVFNYKPKKQDFIRDSLLSKKFFNAQDSIIGIVQSTNESKRLWGFSNNNIISVSSGNLTNNPEEIKISIPVFFRRSMGVLGFESVVHLEKENYLIGMSNGYVTLDLDKKHDRNYRIELNGISRTSYNSPKVSIPIVENKEFDYSENNISFSFHVAEYDKFTEVNYQYMLDGRYDQWSNWSTEPFIALENLAYGSYTLKVRAKVGNTPTLNEVSYSFVIKRPWYMSLWAFLSYVLMIILCSILIHRIYKSYYRKQQMQLIKENKKRLKRKKLKNQKKLVQVKNERLQELVDSKNRELAISTMSIIKKNEFLNAIKEKLKDLKDDAQVRSVIKTIDRNINNDDDWTFFENAFNNADKDFLKKVKEKHPELSSNDLRLCAYLRLNLSSKEIAPLLNISVRSVEVKRYRLRKKMNLSHDDGLTDYIINI
;
A
#
# COMPACT_ATOMS: atom_id res chain seq x y z
N MET A 1 17.58 67.45 -21.08
CA MET A 1 17.69 66.30 -20.18
C MET A 1 16.99 65.07 -20.83
N VAL A 2 17.80 64.17 -21.33
CA VAL A 2 17.29 62.95 -22.06
C VAL A 2 17.41 61.80 -21.08
N PHE A 3 16.25 61.25 -20.70
CA PHE A 3 16.20 60.01 -19.87
C PHE A 3 16.38 58.81 -20.81
N LYS A 4 17.47 58.02 -20.63
CA LYS A 4 17.61 56.69 -21.22
C LYS A 4 16.85 55.65 -20.32
N PRO A 5 16.04 54.78 -20.87
CA PRO A 5 15.48 53.65 -20.11
C PRO A 5 16.55 52.57 -19.94
N LEU A 6 16.80 52.22 -18.68
CA LEU A 6 17.64 51.11 -18.25
C LEU A 6 16.83 49.80 -18.45
N HIS A 7 17.23 49.00 -19.43
CA HIS A 7 16.67 47.65 -19.63
C HIS A 7 17.23 46.74 -18.56
N PHE A 8 16.44 46.42 -17.56
CA PHE A 8 16.73 45.31 -16.63
C PHE A 8 16.47 44.02 -17.39
N LEU A 9 17.53 43.38 -17.81
CA LEU A 9 17.50 42.01 -18.33
C LEU A 9 17.33 41.06 -17.13
N PHE A 10 16.10 40.65 -16.86
CA PHE A 10 15.82 39.54 -15.96
C PHE A 10 16.25 38.27 -16.67
N ALA A 11 17.48 37.80 -16.39
CA ALA A 11 17.87 36.44 -16.71
C ALA A 11 17.05 35.51 -15.82
N LEU A 12 15.97 34.96 -16.37
CA LEU A 12 15.32 33.78 -15.85
C LEU A 12 16.36 32.64 -15.88
N LEU A 13 17.02 32.41 -14.76
CA LEU A 13 17.67 31.15 -14.50
C LEU A 13 16.56 30.09 -14.41
N THR A 14 16.23 29.49 -15.54
CA THR A 14 15.50 28.23 -15.56
C THR A 14 16.43 27.21 -14.92
N VAL A 15 16.14 26.87 -13.66
CA VAL A 15 16.71 25.69 -13.01
C VAL A 15 16.13 24.51 -13.78
N ALA A 16 16.90 23.97 -14.73
CA ALA A 16 16.56 22.75 -15.42
C ALA A 16 16.51 21.62 -14.38
N VAL A 17 15.32 21.23 -13.97
CA VAL A 17 15.09 20.05 -13.14
C VAL A 17 15.30 18.85 -14.05
N SER A 18 16.49 18.27 -14.00
CA SER A 18 16.84 17.13 -14.84
C SER A 18 16.18 15.85 -14.31
N ALA A 19 15.20 15.36 -15.03
CA ALA A 19 14.53 14.12 -14.74
C ALA A 19 15.22 12.93 -15.43
N GLN A 20 15.90 12.11 -14.65
CA GLN A 20 16.59 10.89 -15.07
C GLN A 20 15.78 9.66 -14.60
N GLU A 21 15.79 8.55 -15.35
CA GLU A 21 15.30 7.26 -14.85
C GLU A 21 16.12 6.85 -13.63
N LEU A 22 15.43 6.69 -12.51
CA LEU A 22 16.06 6.41 -11.24
C LEU A 22 15.70 5.01 -10.73
N PRO A 23 16.57 4.35 -9.96
CA PRO A 23 16.17 3.18 -9.20
C PRO A 23 15.04 3.57 -8.24
N PRO A 24 14.15 2.63 -7.87
CA PRO A 24 13.09 2.92 -6.91
C PRO A 24 13.65 3.48 -5.60
N ILE A 25 13.02 4.54 -5.12
CA ILE A 25 13.38 5.21 -3.88
C ILE A 25 12.23 5.03 -2.89
N GLN A 26 12.51 4.35 -1.78
CA GLN A 26 11.59 4.25 -0.66
C GLN A 26 12.03 5.25 0.42
N ASN A 27 11.14 6.15 0.78
CA ASN A 27 11.39 7.16 1.80
C ASN A 27 10.65 6.83 3.09
N TYR A 28 11.26 7.16 4.23
CA TYR A 28 10.63 7.11 5.53
C TYR A 28 10.87 8.42 6.27
N THR A 29 9.80 9.00 6.76
CA THR A 29 9.82 10.25 7.53
C THR A 29 9.98 9.97 9.03
N PRO A 30 10.43 10.95 9.83
CA PRO A 30 10.47 10.82 11.30
C PRO A 30 9.11 10.46 11.93
N ILE A 31 8.01 10.87 11.30
CA ILE A 31 6.66 10.55 11.76
C ILE A 31 6.36 9.06 11.56
N GLU A 32 6.77 8.47 10.43
CA GLU A 32 6.51 7.06 10.13
C GLU A 32 7.30 6.10 11.03
N TYR A 33 8.55 6.46 11.38
CA TYR A 33 9.36 5.63 12.29
C TYR A 33 9.36 6.10 13.75
N GLU A 34 8.57 7.13 14.08
CA GLU A 34 8.33 7.64 15.44
C GLU A 34 9.62 7.93 16.22
N ALA A 35 10.64 8.53 15.57
CA ALA A 35 11.94 8.83 16.18
C ALA A 35 12.52 10.15 15.68
N GLY A 36 13.78 10.45 16.07
CA GLY A 36 14.46 11.70 15.72
C GLY A 36 14.78 11.82 14.23
N ASN A 37 15.00 13.05 13.79
CA ASN A 37 15.20 13.36 12.37
C ASN A 37 16.47 12.75 11.79
N GLN A 38 17.58 12.79 12.52
CA GLN A 38 18.92 12.44 12.02
C GLN A 38 19.23 10.96 12.22
N ASN A 39 19.77 10.35 11.16
CA ASN A 39 20.17 8.95 11.14
C ASN A 39 21.66 8.84 10.81
N TRP A 40 22.48 8.50 11.82
CA TRP A 40 23.92 8.65 11.80
C TRP A 40 24.70 7.45 11.30
N SER A 41 24.16 6.25 11.48
CA SER A 41 24.83 4.99 11.11
C SER A 41 23.82 3.86 10.98
N PHE A 42 24.17 2.86 10.17
CA PHE A 42 23.36 1.67 9.95
C PHE A 42 24.17 0.41 10.17
N THR A 43 23.47 -0.65 10.54
CA THR A 43 23.98 -2.01 10.51
C THR A 43 22.84 -2.99 10.30
N GLN A 44 23.16 -4.16 9.78
CA GLN A 44 22.17 -5.21 9.55
C GLN A 44 22.56 -6.48 10.32
N SER A 45 21.58 -7.14 10.94
CA SER A 45 21.76 -8.45 11.58
C SER A 45 21.83 -9.59 10.54
N GLN A 46 22.15 -10.79 10.99
CA GLN A 46 22.08 -12.00 10.15
C GLN A 46 20.67 -12.33 9.68
N SER A 47 19.64 -11.95 10.46
CA SER A 47 18.22 -12.07 10.09
C SER A 47 17.72 -10.92 9.21
N LYS A 48 18.64 -10.13 8.69
CA LYS A 48 18.39 -8.94 7.85
C LYS A 48 17.66 -7.79 8.55
N THR A 49 17.41 -7.85 9.86
CA THR A 49 16.88 -6.72 10.62
C THR A 49 17.85 -5.55 10.56
N MET A 50 17.36 -4.35 10.25
CA MET A 50 18.14 -3.12 10.23
C MET A 50 18.15 -2.46 11.60
N TYR A 51 19.31 -2.01 12.02
CA TYR A 51 19.52 -1.17 13.21
C TYR A 51 20.14 0.15 12.80
N ILE A 52 19.57 1.24 13.32
CA ILE A 52 19.90 2.59 12.90
C ILE A 52 20.24 3.43 14.13
N ALA A 53 21.37 4.08 14.10
CA ALA A 53 21.77 5.08 15.10
C ALA A 53 21.00 6.37 14.84
N ASN A 54 20.06 6.71 15.72
CA ASN A 54 19.14 7.84 15.59
C ASN A 54 19.28 8.80 16.77
N ASN A 55 18.89 10.05 16.58
CA ASN A 55 18.95 11.08 17.64
C ASN A 55 18.15 10.71 18.90
N ASN A 56 17.12 9.90 18.81
CA ASN A 56 16.31 9.50 19.94
C ASN A 56 16.72 8.13 20.54
N GLY A 57 17.71 7.45 19.93
CA GLY A 57 18.16 6.16 20.42
C GLY A 57 18.54 5.18 19.32
N LEU A 58 18.44 3.88 19.60
CA LEU A 58 18.60 2.80 18.64
C LEU A 58 17.24 2.49 18.00
N LEU A 59 17.14 2.69 16.68
CA LEU A 59 15.96 2.36 15.92
C LEU A 59 16.14 1.00 15.26
N GLU A 60 15.15 0.13 15.39
CA GLU A 60 15.08 -1.20 14.77
C GLU A 60 14.00 -1.21 13.68
N PHE A 61 14.32 -1.78 12.51
CA PHE A 61 13.38 -2.00 11.43
C PHE A 61 13.53 -3.39 10.81
N ASN A 62 12.47 -4.14 10.74
CA ASN A 62 12.46 -5.52 10.25
C ASN A 62 11.72 -5.70 8.90
N GLY A 63 11.47 -4.60 8.19
CA GLY A 63 10.69 -4.59 6.95
C GLY A 63 9.20 -4.34 7.15
N THR A 64 8.68 -4.51 8.37
CA THR A 64 7.24 -4.34 8.65
C THR A 64 6.94 -3.36 9.77
N SER A 65 7.81 -3.29 10.77
CA SER A 65 7.58 -2.46 11.95
C SER A 65 8.83 -1.75 12.41
N TRP A 66 8.64 -0.53 12.88
CA TRP A 66 9.66 0.29 13.52
C TRP A 66 9.60 0.14 15.02
N LYS A 67 10.75 0.12 15.68
CA LYS A 67 10.83 0.09 17.14
C LYS A 67 12.01 0.91 17.64
N LEU A 68 11.74 1.91 18.47
CA LEU A 68 12.74 2.74 19.10
C LEU A 68 13.12 2.20 20.48
N TYR A 69 14.42 2.09 20.71
CA TYR A 69 15.02 1.80 22.02
C TYR A 69 15.81 3.03 22.48
N GLN A 70 15.36 3.63 23.53
CA GLN A 70 16.03 4.83 24.08
C GLN A 70 17.42 4.46 24.64
N SER A 71 18.41 5.32 24.36
CA SER A 71 19.72 5.19 24.97
C SER A 71 19.63 5.35 26.50
N PRO A 72 20.56 4.81 27.30
CA PRO A 72 20.49 4.85 28.77
C PRO A 72 20.32 6.23 29.36
N TYR A 73 20.87 7.25 28.72
CA TYR A 73 20.82 8.65 29.19
C TYR A 73 19.94 9.54 28.32
N GLY A 74 19.16 8.96 27.37
CA GLY A 74 18.32 9.74 26.46
C GLY A 74 19.12 10.57 25.46
N THR A 75 20.41 10.27 25.26
CA THR A 75 21.30 10.97 24.32
C THR A 75 21.24 10.35 22.93
N PRO A 76 21.55 11.13 21.86
CA PRO A 76 21.62 10.60 20.51
C PRO A 76 22.59 9.42 20.38
N VAL A 77 22.18 8.39 19.69
CA VAL A 77 23.08 7.31 19.27
C VAL A 77 23.77 7.76 17.98
N LYS A 78 25.11 7.74 17.96
CA LYS A 78 25.93 8.21 16.83
C LYS A 78 26.45 7.07 15.97
N SER A 79 26.68 5.90 16.55
CA SER A 79 27.22 4.76 15.83
C SER A 79 26.54 3.46 16.25
N VAL A 80 26.45 2.51 15.32
CA VAL A 80 25.85 1.20 15.53
C VAL A 80 26.58 0.13 14.74
N LEU A 81 26.76 -1.06 15.35
CA LEU A 81 27.37 -2.22 14.70
C LEU A 81 26.75 -3.52 15.22
N SER A 82 26.22 -4.35 14.35
CA SER A 82 25.74 -5.68 14.66
C SER A 82 26.85 -6.72 14.47
N ILE A 83 27.14 -7.49 15.52
CA ILE A 83 28.05 -8.63 15.46
C ILE A 83 27.34 -9.80 16.11
N LYS A 84 27.04 -10.84 15.34
CA LYS A 84 26.26 -12.00 15.81
C LYS A 84 24.94 -11.55 16.43
N GLU A 85 24.68 -11.93 17.68
CA GLU A 85 23.45 -11.61 18.41
C GLU A 85 23.48 -10.27 19.14
N ARG A 86 24.58 -9.51 19.05
CA ARG A 86 24.74 -8.24 19.76
C ARG A 86 24.76 -7.06 18.80
N VAL A 87 24.09 -6.01 19.24
CA VAL A 87 24.09 -4.71 18.55
C VAL A 87 24.85 -3.72 19.43
N TYR A 88 26.04 -3.33 19.00
CA TYR A 88 26.86 -2.35 19.71
C TYR A 88 26.44 -0.95 19.33
N THR A 89 26.35 -0.05 20.30
CA THR A 89 26.02 1.37 20.09
C THR A 89 26.99 2.29 20.80
N GLY A 90 27.24 3.44 20.19
CA GLY A 90 28.00 4.56 20.76
C GLY A 90 27.15 5.82 20.77
N SER A 91 27.14 6.51 21.90
CA SER A 91 26.40 7.75 22.15
C SER A 91 27.28 8.71 22.97
N TYR A 92 26.74 9.80 23.47
CA TYR A 92 27.46 10.74 24.32
C TYR A 92 27.84 10.08 25.65
N MET A 93 29.13 10.07 25.97
CA MET A 93 29.73 9.50 27.20
C MET A 93 29.39 8.04 27.47
N GLU A 94 28.83 7.32 26.51
CA GLU A 94 28.31 5.97 26.70
C GLU A 94 28.48 5.09 25.46
N PHE A 95 28.98 3.90 25.64
CA PHE A 95 28.97 2.84 24.63
C PHE A 95 28.74 1.48 25.29
N GLY A 96 28.15 0.58 24.54
CA GLY A 96 27.79 -0.76 25.04
C GLY A 96 27.15 -1.60 23.95
N TYR A 97 26.40 -2.58 24.37
CA TYR A 97 25.67 -3.44 23.44
C TYR A 97 24.27 -3.76 23.91
N TRP A 98 23.43 -4.05 22.95
CA TRP A 98 22.07 -4.54 23.10
C TRP A 98 22.03 -6.02 22.77
N GLU A 99 21.28 -6.78 23.55
CA GLU A 99 21.05 -8.22 23.36
C GLU A 99 19.59 -8.54 23.62
N ARG A 100 19.00 -9.46 22.83
CA ARG A 100 17.59 -9.82 23.02
C ARG A 100 17.42 -10.67 24.28
N ASN A 101 16.52 -10.24 25.12
CA ASN A 101 16.09 -11.04 26.27
C ASN A 101 15.08 -12.13 25.84
N LYS A 102 14.61 -12.93 26.81
CA LYS A 102 13.62 -13.99 26.56
C LYS A 102 12.27 -13.49 26.01
N LEU A 103 11.99 -12.19 26.13
CA LEU A 103 10.78 -11.56 25.59
C LEU A 103 10.97 -11.09 24.12
N GLY A 104 12.13 -11.32 23.52
CA GLY A 104 12.48 -10.80 22.21
C GLY A 104 12.78 -9.29 22.18
N VAL A 105 12.87 -8.65 23.35
CA VAL A 105 13.14 -7.21 23.49
C VAL A 105 14.63 -7.00 23.71
N LEU A 106 15.22 -6.01 23.05
CA LEU A 106 16.61 -5.63 23.26
C LEU A 106 16.77 -5.01 24.66
N THR A 107 17.77 -5.49 25.38
CA THR A 107 18.21 -4.95 26.68
C THR A 107 19.64 -4.47 26.58
N TYR A 108 19.93 -3.33 27.16
CA TYR A 108 21.24 -2.67 27.08
C TYR A 108 22.19 -3.14 28.18
N THR A 109 23.46 -3.31 27.82
CA THR A 109 24.57 -3.52 28.76
C THR A 109 25.65 -2.47 28.48
N SER A 110 25.92 -1.60 29.44
CA SER A 110 26.99 -0.60 29.37
C SER A 110 28.36 -1.25 29.43
N LEU A 111 29.24 -0.86 28.50
CA LEU A 111 30.66 -1.20 28.51
C LEU A 111 31.51 -0.01 29.00
N SER A 112 31.11 1.22 28.73
CA SER A 112 31.78 2.43 29.20
C SER A 112 31.88 2.53 30.71
N SER A 113 30.89 2.00 31.43
CA SER A 113 30.87 1.96 32.90
C SER A 113 32.06 1.24 33.49
N VAL A 114 32.62 0.24 32.78
CA VAL A 114 33.79 -0.56 33.26
C VAL A 114 35.07 0.29 33.25
N ILE A 115 35.18 1.25 32.33
CA ILE A 115 36.38 2.07 32.14
C ILE A 115 36.11 3.57 32.30
N LYS A 116 35.12 3.91 33.11
CA LYS A 116 34.65 5.27 33.34
C LYS A 116 35.78 6.30 33.62
N ASN A 117 36.83 5.87 34.34
CA ASN A 117 37.95 6.71 34.70
C ASN A 117 38.92 7.00 33.52
N GLN A 118 38.74 6.32 32.37
CA GLN A 118 39.59 6.47 31.20
C GLN A 118 38.86 7.28 30.09
N LEU A 119 37.57 7.56 30.29
CA LEU A 119 36.82 8.42 29.38
C LEU A 119 37.30 9.87 29.48
N VAL A 120 37.27 10.58 28.37
CA VAL A 120 37.45 12.02 28.32
C VAL A 120 36.09 12.68 28.57
N GLU A 121 36.07 13.87 29.16
CA GLU A 121 34.87 14.64 29.35
C GLU A 121 34.30 15.11 27.99
N ASP A 122 33.00 15.06 27.82
CA ASP A 122 32.25 15.47 26.60
C ASP A 122 32.56 14.59 25.36
N GLU A 123 32.77 13.29 25.51
CA GLU A 123 33.08 12.35 24.42
C GLU A 123 31.82 11.80 23.74
N ASP A 124 31.72 11.97 22.41
CA ASP A 124 30.76 11.29 21.55
C ASP A 124 31.44 10.14 20.79
N PHE A 125 30.77 8.96 20.75
CA PHE A 125 31.29 7.79 20.05
C PHE A 125 30.72 7.70 18.63
N TRP A 126 31.43 8.31 17.69
CA TRP A 126 30.98 8.52 16.31
C TRP A 126 31.16 7.30 15.39
N ASN A 127 32.08 6.38 15.76
CA ASN A 127 32.36 5.22 14.91
C ASN A 127 32.55 3.96 15.74
N ILE A 128 31.98 2.86 15.25
CA ILE A 128 32.22 1.50 15.78
C ILE A 128 32.70 0.63 14.63
N THR A 129 33.78 -0.10 14.85
CA THR A 129 34.34 -1.05 13.88
C THR A 129 34.63 -2.39 14.53
N GLY A 130 34.19 -3.47 13.90
CA GLY A 130 34.52 -4.83 14.32
C GLY A 130 35.76 -5.35 13.62
N PHE A 131 36.63 -6.02 14.35
CA PHE A 131 37.81 -6.67 13.83
C PHE A 131 38.07 -7.99 14.56
N LYS A 132 37.75 -9.12 13.95
CA LYS A 132 37.78 -10.46 14.57
C LYS A 132 36.94 -10.49 15.86
N ASP A 133 37.57 -10.71 17.02
CA ASP A 133 36.89 -10.74 18.33
C ASP A 133 36.88 -9.38 19.03
N TRP A 134 37.40 -8.34 18.36
CA TRP A 134 37.52 -7.00 18.90
C TRP A 134 36.46 -6.05 18.36
N VAL A 135 35.99 -5.17 19.22
CA VAL A 135 35.07 -4.07 18.88
C VAL A 135 35.74 -2.76 19.26
N LEU A 136 35.91 -1.89 18.31
CA LEU A 136 36.58 -0.61 18.47
C LEU A 136 35.52 0.51 18.50
N PHE A 137 35.50 1.29 19.57
CA PHE A 137 34.68 2.47 19.73
C PHE A 137 35.57 3.70 19.59
N GLN A 138 35.24 4.61 18.68
CA GLN A 138 36.05 5.77 18.40
C GLN A 138 35.31 7.07 18.70
N SER A 139 35.92 7.91 19.53
CA SER A 139 35.60 9.32 19.70
C SER A 139 36.54 10.18 18.83
N LEU A 140 36.51 11.50 19.01
CA LEU A 140 37.48 12.41 18.40
C LEU A 140 38.87 12.29 19.03
N ASP A 141 38.95 11.93 20.29
CA ASP A 141 40.18 11.93 21.09
C ASP A 141 40.79 10.54 21.25
N LYS A 142 39.97 9.49 21.30
CA LYS A 142 40.46 8.14 21.64
C LYS A 142 39.81 7.03 20.82
N ILE A 143 40.46 5.89 20.79
CA ILE A 143 39.91 4.58 20.36
C ILE A 143 39.92 3.64 21.55
N TYR A 144 38.77 3.15 21.91
CA TYR A 144 38.53 2.15 22.96
C TYR A 144 38.32 0.80 22.32
N ILE A 145 39.19 -0.16 22.59
CA ILE A 145 39.21 -1.47 21.96
C ILE A 145 38.75 -2.49 22.99
N TYR A 146 37.60 -3.12 22.75
CA TYR A 146 37.01 -4.12 23.61
C TYR A 146 37.11 -5.51 23.00
N ASN A 147 37.69 -6.47 23.76
CA ASN A 147 37.68 -7.88 23.38
C ASN A 147 36.40 -8.56 23.84
N SER A 148 35.57 -8.99 22.89
CA SER A 148 34.29 -9.62 23.20
C SER A 148 34.35 -10.95 23.93
N LYS A 149 35.51 -11.66 23.83
CA LYS A 149 35.76 -12.95 24.51
C LYS A 149 36.37 -12.77 25.90
N THR A 150 37.49 -12.03 25.98
CA THR A 150 38.23 -11.85 27.24
C THR A 150 37.68 -10.73 28.09
N LYS A 151 36.82 -9.87 27.53
CA LYS A 151 36.21 -8.67 28.15
C LYS A 151 37.25 -7.61 28.61
N LEU A 152 38.45 -7.65 28.06
CA LEU A 152 39.53 -6.70 28.36
C LEU A 152 39.40 -5.47 27.43
N PHE A 153 39.93 -4.35 27.93
CA PHE A 153 40.01 -3.08 27.18
C PHE A 153 41.44 -2.67 26.96
N GLU A 154 41.67 -2.06 25.81
CA GLU A 154 42.84 -1.27 25.46
C GLU A 154 42.40 0.10 24.98
N VAL A 155 43.14 1.17 25.29
CA VAL A 155 42.77 2.54 24.93
C VAL A 155 43.95 3.22 24.29
N PHE A 156 43.69 3.91 23.20
CA PHE A 156 44.69 4.66 22.42
C PHE A 156 44.22 6.09 22.19
N ASP A 157 45.15 7.05 22.43
CA ASP A 157 44.92 8.46 22.12
C ASP A 157 45.12 8.69 20.62
N THR A 158 44.17 9.33 19.97
CA THR A 158 44.16 9.47 18.51
C THR A 158 44.04 10.90 18.03
N VAL A 159 43.37 11.78 18.73
CA VAL A 159 43.03 13.15 18.37
C VAL A 159 42.78 13.33 16.88
N THR A 160 41.53 13.34 16.45
CA THR A 160 41.17 13.42 15.02
C THR A 160 40.13 14.49 14.78
N LYS A 161 40.11 15.06 13.59
CA LYS A 161 39.05 15.98 13.14
C LYS A 161 37.73 15.24 12.81
N ARG A 162 37.80 13.92 12.55
CA ARG A 162 36.68 13.08 12.26
C ARG A 162 36.96 11.64 12.71
N ALA A 163 36.16 11.16 13.62
CA ALA A 163 36.28 9.80 14.14
C ALA A 163 35.76 8.81 13.09
N LYS A 164 36.69 8.15 12.38
CA LYS A 164 36.39 7.08 11.42
C LYS A 164 37.57 6.11 11.27
N ILE A 165 37.30 4.84 11.52
CA ILE A 165 38.24 3.74 11.31
C ILE A 165 37.87 3.06 9.99
N PHE A 166 38.82 2.84 9.14
CA PHE A 166 38.70 2.17 7.86
C PHE A 166 39.28 0.76 7.95
N ASN A 167 38.51 -0.26 7.64
CA ASN A 167 39.02 -1.62 7.48
C ASN A 167 39.32 -1.88 5.99
N VAL A 168 40.61 -1.91 5.63
CA VAL A 168 41.05 -2.14 4.28
C VAL A 168 42.00 -3.35 4.23
N LYS A 169 41.63 -4.40 3.51
CA LYS A 169 42.38 -5.68 3.42
C LYS A 169 42.74 -6.26 4.80
N ASN A 170 41.79 -6.28 5.75
CA ASN A 170 42.02 -6.73 7.13
C ASN A 170 43.09 -5.95 7.90
N LYS A 171 43.31 -4.70 7.56
CA LYS A 171 44.11 -3.75 8.34
C LYS A 171 43.22 -2.56 8.69
N LEU A 172 43.39 -2.07 9.90
CA LEU A 172 42.63 -0.93 10.42
C LEU A 172 43.46 0.36 10.20
N TYR A 173 42.86 1.29 9.52
CA TYR A 173 43.45 2.61 9.25
C TYR A 173 42.59 3.69 9.87
N PHE A 174 43.20 4.73 10.41
CA PHE A 174 42.52 5.92 10.89
C PHE A 174 43.41 7.15 10.69
N GLN A 175 42.78 8.29 10.56
CA GLN A 175 43.45 9.58 10.45
C GLN A 175 43.67 10.16 11.84
N SER A 176 44.85 10.49 12.21
CA SER A 176 45.16 11.23 13.43
C SER A 176 45.57 12.65 13.06
N GLY A 177 44.74 13.64 13.38
CA GLY A 177 44.88 15.07 13.26
C GLY A 177 46.05 15.51 12.31
N GLU A 178 46.79 16.49 12.59
CA GLU A 178 47.92 16.98 11.78
C GLU A 178 49.11 15.98 11.62
N ARG A 179 48.98 14.77 12.15
CA ARG A 179 49.99 13.71 12.17
C ARG A 179 49.98 12.79 10.96
N GLY A 180 48.82 12.58 10.32
CA GLY A 180 48.71 11.74 9.11
C GLY A 180 47.88 10.50 9.27
N LEU A 181 48.12 9.49 8.42
CA LEU A 181 47.41 8.21 8.39
C LEU A 181 48.14 7.18 9.25
N PHE A 182 47.43 6.54 10.16
CA PHE A 182 47.92 5.53 11.10
C PHE A 182 47.23 4.18 10.90
N THR A 183 47.93 3.14 11.33
CA THR A 183 47.35 1.78 11.50
C THR A 183 47.63 1.26 12.90
N LEU A 184 46.84 0.32 13.32
CA LEU A 184 47.07 -0.42 14.56
C LEU A 184 47.75 -1.76 14.23
N SER A 185 48.96 -1.97 14.74
CA SER A 185 49.74 -3.21 14.58
C SER A 185 50.47 -3.52 15.86
N ASP A 186 50.42 -4.78 16.26
CA ASP A 186 51.09 -5.31 17.45
C ASP A 186 50.84 -4.49 18.74
N GLY A 187 49.58 -4.05 18.93
CA GLY A 187 49.19 -3.21 20.06
C GLY A 187 49.77 -1.79 20.06
N LYS A 188 50.24 -1.31 18.91
CA LYS A 188 50.83 0.04 18.78
C LYS A 188 50.24 0.79 17.61
N LEU A 189 50.22 2.13 17.75
CA LEU A 189 49.86 3.03 16.66
C LEU A 189 51.11 3.22 15.78
N VAL A 190 51.01 2.81 14.53
CA VAL A 190 52.12 2.91 13.56
C VAL A 190 51.72 3.90 12.50
N LEU A 191 52.59 4.91 12.25
CA LEU A 191 52.41 5.85 11.15
C LEU A 191 52.60 5.13 9.82
N VAL A 192 51.62 5.26 8.94
CA VAL A 192 51.62 4.69 7.59
C VAL A 192 52.04 5.72 6.57
N SER A 193 51.59 6.95 6.71
CA SER A 193 51.95 8.06 5.82
C SER A 193 51.70 9.41 6.49
N ASP A 194 52.65 10.28 6.36
CA ASP A 194 52.59 11.68 6.80
C ASP A 194 52.39 12.67 5.63
N HIS A 195 51.91 12.16 4.50
CA HIS A 195 51.63 12.98 3.31
C HIS A 195 50.65 14.10 3.64
N ASP A 196 50.83 15.29 3.05
CA ASP A 196 50.05 16.50 3.35
C ASP A 196 48.52 16.34 3.24
N ILE A 197 48.09 15.50 2.31
CA ILE A 197 46.65 15.17 2.17
C ILE A 197 46.11 14.52 3.44
N PHE A 198 46.85 13.59 4.06
CA PHE A 198 46.44 12.93 5.30
C PHE A 198 46.52 13.84 6.55
N LYS A 199 47.31 14.93 6.48
CA LYS A 199 47.40 15.93 7.55
C LYS A 199 46.34 17.04 7.44
N ASN A 200 46.07 17.48 6.22
CA ASN A 200 45.33 18.70 5.97
C ASN A 200 43.88 18.47 5.55
N GLU A 201 43.58 17.38 4.81
CA GLU A 201 42.23 17.04 4.36
C GLU A 201 41.59 15.94 5.21
N ILE A 202 40.29 16.02 5.42
CA ILE A 202 39.51 14.96 6.13
C ILE A 202 39.28 13.81 5.17
N ILE A 203 39.67 12.60 5.55
CA ILE A 203 39.39 11.38 4.83
C ILE A 203 37.98 10.89 5.18
N VAL A 204 37.13 10.78 4.19
CA VAL A 204 35.73 10.31 4.33
C VAL A 204 35.54 8.89 3.84
N GLY A 205 36.48 8.35 3.05
CA GLY A 205 36.44 6.97 2.55
C GLY A 205 37.80 6.40 2.30
N ALA A 206 38.02 5.12 2.65
CA ALA A 206 39.17 4.35 2.29
C ALA A 206 38.74 2.92 1.94
N PHE A 207 39.03 2.49 0.71
CA PHE A 207 38.54 1.23 0.15
C PHE A 207 39.64 0.42 -0.50
N SER A 208 39.56 -0.91 -0.39
CA SER A 208 40.45 -1.79 -1.15
C SER A 208 40.06 -1.82 -2.63
N VAL A 209 41.00 -1.52 -3.52
CA VAL A 209 40.84 -1.66 -4.97
C VAL A 209 42.08 -2.31 -5.53
N GLN A 210 41.96 -3.52 -6.04
CA GLN A 210 43.11 -4.31 -6.53
C GLN A 210 44.30 -4.27 -5.52
N ASP A 211 45.42 -3.69 -5.90
CA ASP A 211 46.66 -3.66 -5.09
C ASP A 211 46.80 -2.37 -4.25
N TYR A 212 45.95 -1.39 -4.42
CA TYR A 212 46.05 -0.10 -3.73
C TYR A 212 44.81 0.15 -2.84
N MET A 213 44.93 1.14 -1.98
CA MET A 213 43.83 1.70 -1.22
C MET A 213 43.32 2.95 -1.95
N LEU A 214 42.06 2.98 -2.29
CA LEU A 214 41.41 4.19 -2.78
C LEU A 214 41.02 5.05 -1.58
N VAL A 215 41.49 6.27 -1.56
CA VAL A 215 41.23 7.28 -0.53
C VAL A 215 40.36 8.38 -1.13
N ILE A 216 39.30 8.77 -0.40
CA ILE A 216 38.37 9.85 -0.79
C ILE A 216 38.36 10.89 0.31
N THR A 217 38.54 12.16 -0.05
CA THR A 217 38.53 13.27 0.89
C THR A 217 37.18 13.98 0.97
N GLU A 218 36.95 14.78 2.00
CA GLU A 218 35.76 15.61 2.18
C GLU A 218 35.54 16.58 1.02
N THR A 219 36.63 17.04 0.39
CA THR A 219 36.61 17.91 -0.78
C THR A 219 36.24 17.17 -2.08
N GLY A 220 36.03 15.85 -2.00
CA GLY A 220 35.65 15.03 -3.16
C GLY A 220 36.85 14.68 -4.08
N ARG A 221 38.07 14.76 -3.59
CA ARG A 221 39.27 14.29 -4.30
C ARG A 221 39.49 12.82 -4.07
N PHE A 222 39.97 12.14 -5.06
CA PHE A 222 40.24 10.70 -5.06
C PHE A 222 41.74 10.44 -5.22
N PHE A 223 42.25 9.49 -4.45
CA PHE A 223 43.68 9.13 -4.49
C PHE A 223 43.84 7.61 -4.45
N HIS A 224 44.79 7.11 -5.23
CA HIS A 224 45.32 5.76 -5.11
C HIS A 224 46.53 5.77 -4.18
N PHE A 225 46.53 4.98 -3.15
CA PHE A 225 47.60 4.86 -2.17
C PHE A 225 48.10 3.41 -2.09
N ASP A 226 49.37 3.20 -2.34
CA ASP A 226 50.03 1.88 -2.33
C ASP A 226 50.93 1.65 -1.11
N ASN A 227 50.76 2.40 -0.03
CA ASN A 227 51.60 2.53 1.17
C ASN A 227 52.94 3.23 1.00
N ARG A 228 53.26 3.70 -0.17
CA ARG A 228 54.48 4.47 -0.49
C ARG A 228 54.15 5.80 -1.16
N GLU A 229 53.34 5.74 -2.19
CA GLU A 229 53.02 6.88 -3.04
C GLU A 229 51.48 7.12 -3.00
N LEU A 230 51.11 8.40 -2.96
CA LEU A 230 49.73 8.86 -3.07
C LEU A 230 49.54 9.56 -4.40
N LYS A 231 48.82 8.94 -5.33
CA LYS A 231 48.53 9.48 -6.67
C LYS A 231 47.09 9.94 -6.75
N GLU A 232 46.88 11.18 -7.15
CA GLU A 232 45.52 11.69 -7.40
C GLU A 232 44.91 10.99 -8.61
N TRP A 233 43.69 10.46 -8.41
CA TRP A 233 42.86 9.91 -9.47
C TRP A 233 41.75 10.90 -9.82
N LYS A 234 41.93 11.56 -10.98
CA LYS A 234 40.88 12.46 -11.50
C LYS A 234 39.76 11.61 -12.09
N ILE A 235 38.62 11.61 -11.41
CA ILE A 235 37.42 10.92 -11.90
C ILE A 235 36.90 11.60 -13.16
N SER A 236 36.27 10.83 -14.05
CA SER A 236 35.71 11.33 -15.33
C SER A 236 34.35 12.03 -15.15
N ALA A 237 33.73 11.88 -13.99
CA ALA A 237 32.47 12.57 -13.68
C ALA A 237 32.66 14.09 -13.69
N LYS A 238 31.90 14.80 -14.52
CA LYS A 238 31.90 16.27 -14.59
C LYS A 238 31.05 16.84 -13.45
N VAL A 239 31.49 16.66 -12.21
CA VAL A 239 30.77 17.09 -11.01
C VAL A 239 31.70 17.95 -10.16
N ASP A 240 31.23 19.12 -9.76
CA ASP A 240 31.97 19.96 -8.78
C ASP A 240 31.65 19.45 -7.37
N LEU A 241 32.43 18.49 -6.90
CA LEU A 241 32.36 17.96 -5.55
C LEU A 241 32.98 18.91 -4.50
N ASN A 242 33.84 19.83 -4.90
CA ASN A 242 34.52 20.75 -3.98
C ASN A 242 33.51 21.70 -3.29
N ALA A 243 32.50 22.14 -4.02
CA ALA A 243 31.47 23.06 -3.49
C ALA A 243 30.47 22.39 -2.57
N THR A 244 30.43 21.05 -2.47
CA THR A 244 29.33 20.31 -1.82
C THR A 244 29.70 19.57 -0.55
N LYS A 245 30.95 19.42 -0.23
CA LYS A 245 31.53 18.63 0.86
C LYS A 245 30.93 17.20 0.94
N VAL A 246 31.72 16.22 0.57
CA VAL A 246 31.40 14.80 0.72
C VAL A 246 31.45 14.45 2.20
N TYR A 247 30.33 13.97 2.74
CA TYR A 247 30.23 13.63 4.15
C TYR A 247 30.31 12.13 4.41
N SER A 248 29.69 11.31 3.57
CA SER A 248 29.66 9.85 3.69
C SER A 248 30.02 9.20 2.35
N THR A 249 30.66 8.04 2.41
CA THR A 249 31.09 7.30 1.22
C THR A 249 30.86 5.82 1.43
N LEU A 250 30.51 5.14 0.35
CA LEU A 250 30.26 3.70 0.32
C LEU A 250 30.80 3.12 -0.99
N LYS A 251 31.55 2.04 -0.90
CA LYS A 251 31.88 1.20 -2.05
C LYS A 251 30.91 0.02 -2.07
N LEU A 252 30.18 -0.13 -3.16
CA LEU A 252 29.20 -1.21 -3.33
C LEU A 252 29.90 -2.53 -3.73
N HIS A 253 29.19 -3.64 -3.53
CA HIS A 253 29.69 -4.98 -3.87
C HIS A 253 30.09 -5.11 -5.36
N ASN A 254 29.42 -4.40 -6.27
CA ASN A 254 29.71 -4.37 -7.71
C ASN A 254 30.93 -3.50 -8.09
N GLY A 255 31.57 -2.89 -7.08
CA GLY A 255 32.74 -2.02 -7.23
C GLY A 255 32.43 -0.57 -7.56
N SER A 256 31.18 -0.15 -7.66
CA SER A 256 30.78 1.25 -7.82
C SER A 256 30.84 2.00 -6.49
N TYR A 257 30.74 3.34 -6.52
CA TYR A 257 30.88 4.20 -5.36
C TYR A 257 29.68 5.11 -5.19
N VAL A 258 29.17 5.23 -3.98
CA VAL A 258 28.15 6.21 -3.61
C VAL A 258 28.76 7.24 -2.68
N LEU A 259 28.62 8.51 -3.03
CA LEU A 259 29.09 9.66 -2.26
C LEU A 259 27.88 10.42 -1.72
N GLY A 260 27.75 10.50 -0.42
CA GLY A 260 26.75 11.31 0.26
C GLY A 260 27.31 12.68 0.60
N THR A 261 26.60 13.74 0.27
CA THR A 261 27.02 15.12 0.46
C THR A 261 26.18 15.86 1.50
N ILE A 262 26.63 17.04 1.91
CA ILE A 262 25.89 17.89 2.85
C ILE A 262 24.71 18.62 2.17
N SER A 263 24.83 18.97 0.88
CA SER A 263 23.84 19.88 0.26
C SER A 263 23.28 19.42 -1.09
N LYS A 264 23.82 18.35 -1.69
CA LYS A 264 23.46 17.92 -3.06
C LYS A 264 22.95 16.48 -3.15
N GLY A 265 22.59 15.85 -2.03
CA GLY A 265 22.16 14.44 -2.01
C GLY A 265 23.34 13.51 -2.28
N ILE A 266 23.16 12.55 -3.17
CA ILE A 266 24.16 11.54 -3.48
C ILE A 266 24.64 11.63 -4.94
N PHE A 267 25.89 11.22 -5.13
CA PHE A 267 26.46 10.90 -6.44
C PHE A 267 26.83 9.42 -6.47
N HIS A 268 26.27 8.69 -7.41
CA HIS A 268 26.62 7.30 -7.66
C HIS A 268 27.54 7.22 -8.86
N LEU A 269 28.75 6.77 -8.63
CA LEU A 269 29.81 6.65 -9.64
C LEU A 269 30.06 5.17 -9.95
N ASN A 270 30.31 4.85 -11.21
CA ASN A 270 30.75 3.50 -11.56
C ASN A 270 32.22 3.26 -11.10
N LYS A 271 32.73 2.05 -11.30
CA LYS A 271 34.11 1.66 -10.94
C LYS A 271 35.20 2.50 -11.62
N ASN A 272 34.87 3.18 -12.72
CA ASN A 272 35.80 4.03 -13.48
C ASN A 272 35.68 5.53 -13.09
N GLY A 273 34.83 5.87 -12.13
CA GLY A 273 34.57 7.24 -11.71
C GLY A 273 33.64 8.04 -12.63
N GLU A 274 32.84 7.37 -13.48
CA GLU A 274 31.82 8.03 -14.29
C GLU A 274 30.53 8.12 -13.49
N LEU A 275 29.82 9.23 -13.68
CA LEU A 275 28.52 9.44 -13.00
C LEU A 275 27.44 8.52 -13.58
N ILE A 276 26.85 7.69 -12.73
CA ILE A 276 25.65 6.89 -13.05
C ILE A 276 24.41 7.68 -12.67
N TYR A 277 24.31 8.11 -11.40
CA TYR A 277 23.19 8.88 -10.87
C TYR A 277 23.65 10.06 -10.03
N HIS A 278 22.93 11.16 -10.16
CA HIS A 278 22.89 12.22 -9.16
C HIS A 278 21.46 12.31 -8.63
N ILE A 279 21.25 11.95 -7.36
CA ILE A 279 19.94 11.91 -6.73
C ILE A 279 19.94 12.88 -5.55
N ASN A 280 18.98 13.77 -5.56
CA ASN A 280 18.79 14.82 -4.57
C ASN A 280 17.31 14.92 -4.19
N GLN A 281 16.94 15.91 -3.41
CA GLN A 281 15.57 16.12 -2.99
C GLN A 281 14.60 16.39 -4.15
N GLU A 282 15.05 17.12 -5.19
CA GLU A 282 14.28 17.33 -6.42
C GLU A 282 14.03 16.03 -7.20
N LYS A 283 14.84 15.00 -6.98
CA LYS A 283 14.75 13.68 -7.59
C LYS A 283 14.23 12.59 -6.64
N GLY A 284 13.59 12.99 -5.56
CA GLY A 284 12.83 12.10 -4.71
C GLY A 284 13.49 11.70 -3.38
N LEU A 285 14.63 12.26 -2.96
CA LEU A 285 15.13 12.08 -1.59
C LEU A 285 14.31 12.93 -0.60
N ASN A 286 14.21 12.48 0.64
CA ASN A 286 13.61 13.28 1.70
C ASN A 286 14.43 14.52 2.05
N ASN A 287 15.77 14.45 1.94
CA ASN A 287 16.67 15.53 2.30
C ASN A 287 17.99 15.42 1.51
N ASN A 288 18.65 16.56 1.27
CA ASN A 288 19.92 16.61 0.53
C ASN A 288 21.15 16.31 1.39
N THR A 289 21.05 16.39 2.71
CA THR A 289 22.15 16.10 3.62
C THR A 289 22.19 14.62 3.93
N VAL A 290 23.24 13.93 3.49
CA VAL A 290 23.41 12.48 3.63
C VAL A 290 24.47 12.19 4.67
N LEU A 291 24.06 11.89 5.88
CA LEU A 291 24.93 11.66 7.04
C LEU A 291 25.61 10.30 6.99
N SER A 292 24.92 9.28 6.52
CA SER A 292 25.43 7.91 6.48
C SER A 292 24.92 7.12 5.27
N LEU A 293 25.70 6.13 4.88
CA LEU A 293 25.44 5.24 3.75
C LEU A 293 25.70 3.79 4.20
N PHE A 294 24.85 2.87 3.78
CA PHE A 294 24.99 1.45 4.07
C PHE A 294 24.41 0.61 2.93
N GLU A 295 25.10 -0.45 2.51
CA GLU A 295 24.58 -1.45 1.59
C GLU A 295 24.11 -2.66 2.38
N ASP A 296 22.84 -3.04 2.24
CA ASP A 296 22.27 -4.21 2.90
C ASP A 296 22.64 -5.53 2.17
N ALA A 297 22.25 -6.65 2.76
CA ALA A 297 22.52 -7.98 2.22
C ALA A 297 21.84 -8.27 0.87
N ASP A 298 20.81 -7.50 0.52
CA ASP A 298 20.10 -7.57 -0.75
C ASP A 298 20.55 -6.48 -1.74
N HIS A 299 21.65 -5.78 -1.37
CA HIS A 299 22.29 -4.73 -2.16
C HIS A 299 21.44 -3.47 -2.37
N ASN A 300 20.51 -3.19 -1.47
CA ASN A 300 19.86 -1.90 -1.41
C ASN A 300 20.79 -0.92 -0.69
N VAL A 301 20.76 0.34 -1.09
CA VAL A 301 21.56 1.40 -0.44
C VAL A 301 20.68 2.22 0.49
N TRP A 302 21.01 2.18 1.77
CA TRP A 302 20.35 2.94 2.83
C TRP A 302 21.05 4.27 3.02
N LEU A 303 20.27 5.34 3.06
CA LEU A 303 20.75 6.71 3.27
C LEU A 303 20.19 7.25 4.58
N GLY A 304 21.06 7.51 5.54
CA GLY A 304 20.71 8.27 6.74
C GLY A 304 20.80 9.75 6.44
N LEU A 305 19.66 10.41 6.53
CA LEU A 305 19.56 11.82 6.19
C LEU A 305 19.51 12.68 7.46
N ASP A 306 19.74 13.97 7.29
CA ASP A 306 19.52 14.96 8.34
C ASP A 306 18.03 15.05 8.74
N ASN A 307 17.15 14.69 7.81
CA ASN A 307 15.72 14.57 8.07
C ASN A 307 15.14 13.35 7.36
N GLY A 308 14.92 12.26 8.12
CA GLY A 308 14.39 11.01 7.61
C GLY A 308 15.46 10.04 7.10
N LEU A 309 15.03 9.04 6.36
CA LEU A 309 15.89 8.09 5.68
C LEU A 309 15.31 7.72 4.31
N SER A 310 16.18 7.26 3.41
CA SER A 310 15.80 6.78 2.08
C SER A 310 16.50 5.47 1.76
N ILE A 311 15.83 4.59 1.02
CA ILE A 311 16.38 3.33 0.52
C ILE A 311 16.35 3.38 -1.00
N LEU A 312 17.50 3.10 -1.63
CA LEU A 312 17.61 3.00 -3.09
C LEU A 312 17.69 1.52 -3.46
N ASN A 313 16.75 1.05 -4.25
CA ASN A 313 16.73 -0.33 -4.72
C ASN A 313 17.49 -0.45 -6.05
N LEU A 314 18.82 -0.43 -5.99
CA LEU A 314 19.69 -0.40 -7.19
C LEU A 314 19.57 -1.66 -8.05
N ASN A 315 19.22 -2.80 -7.45
CA ASN A 315 19.05 -4.09 -8.12
C ASN A 315 17.60 -4.39 -8.49
N SER A 316 16.68 -3.45 -8.26
CA SER A 316 15.29 -3.62 -8.71
C SER A 316 15.22 -3.80 -10.23
N PRO A 317 14.36 -4.69 -10.74
CA PRO A 317 14.08 -4.77 -12.17
C PRO A 317 13.41 -3.50 -12.71
N PHE A 318 12.89 -2.65 -11.81
CA PHE A 318 12.22 -1.41 -12.15
C PHE A 318 13.17 -0.20 -12.06
N LYS A 319 12.94 0.77 -12.97
CA LYS A 319 13.40 2.15 -12.82
C LYS A 319 12.24 3.08 -13.07
N GLU A 320 12.20 4.17 -12.33
CA GLU A 320 11.10 5.15 -12.38
C GLU A 320 11.55 6.42 -13.07
N TYR A 321 10.72 6.92 -13.95
CA TYR A 321 10.72 8.30 -14.40
C TYR A 321 9.44 8.97 -13.91
N VAL A 322 9.54 9.81 -12.89
CA VAL A 322 8.40 10.50 -12.30
C VAL A 322 8.38 11.95 -12.78
N ASP A 323 7.30 12.33 -13.45
CA ASP A 323 7.04 13.71 -13.89
C ASP A 323 6.50 14.53 -12.71
N GLN A 324 7.41 15.09 -11.92
CA GLN A 324 7.03 15.87 -10.73
C GLN A 324 6.34 17.19 -11.05
N LEU A 325 6.57 17.75 -12.22
CA LEU A 325 6.01 19.03 -12.65
C LEU A 325 4.65 18.87 -13.37
N GLY A 326 4.26 17.63 -13.71
CA GLY A 326 3.05 17.35 -14.46
C GLY A 326 3.10 17.82 -15.93
N THR A 327 4.29 17.99 -16.47
CA THR A 327 4.52 18.47 -17.82
C THR A 327 4.19 17.43 -18.88
N ILE A 328 4.53 16.16 -18.60
CA ILE A 328 4.34 15.03 -19.51
C ILE A 328 2.95 14.41 -19.32
N GLY A 329 2.55 14.20 -18.06
CA GLY A 329 1.27 13.58 -17.69
C GLY A 329 1.21 12.07 -17.96
N VAL A 330 0.04 11.58 -18.37
CA VAL A 330 -0.22 10.15 -18.62
C VAL A 330 0.43 9.69 -19.91
N VAL A 331 1.24 8.64 -19.86
CA VAL A 331 1.89 8.06 -21.04
C VAL A 331 1.03 6.93 -21.62
N TYR A 332 0.56 7.11 -22.85
CA TYR A 332 -0.24 6.14 -23.60
C TYR A 332 0.55 5.35 -24.63
N ALA A 333 1.61 5.93 -25.15
CA ALA A 333 2.45 5.31 -26.16
C ALA A 333 3.91 5.72 -25.97
N ALA A 334 4.83 4.87 -26.36
CA ALA A 334 6.24 5.21 -26.44
C ALA A 334 6.89 4.52 -27.64
N LYS A 335 7.98 5.09 -28.15
CA LYS A 335 8.82 4.47 -29.19
C LYS A 335 10.24 4.99 -29.05
N LYS A 336 11.21 4.06 -29.06
CA LYS A 336 12.62 4.40 -29.13
C LYS A 336 13.11 4.23 -30.58
N ILE A 337 13.74 5.26 -31.14
CA ILE A 337 14.34 5.25 -32.49
C ILE A 337 15.76 5.78 -32.34
N GLY A 338 16.73 4.91 -32.55
CA GLY A 338 18.13 5.27 -32.32
C GLY A 338 18.36 5.77 -30.88
N LYS A 339 18.80 7.02 -30.75
CA LYS A 339 19.02 7.68 -29.46
C LYS A 339 17.81 8.47 -28.95
N LEU A 340 16.72 8.55 -29.69
CA LEU A 340 15.55 9.34 -29.33
C LEU A 340 14.47 8.43 -28.72
N LEU A 341 14.01 8.76 -27.53
CA LEU A 341 12.84 8.19 -26.90
C LEU A 341 11.69 9.16 -27.03
N TYR A 342 10.61 8.72 -27.68
CA TYR A 342 9.36 9.48 -27.83
C TYR A 342 8.32 8.95 -26.86
N LEU A 343 7.55 9.87 -26.26
CA LEU A 343 6.42 9.57 -25.38
C LEU A 343 5.16 10.26 -25.90
N GLY A 344 4.14 9.46 -26.21
CA GLY A 344 2.79 9.95 -26.54
C GLY A 344 1.96 10.03 -25.26
N THR A 345 1.48 11.22 -24.94
CA THR A 345 0.84 11.48 -23.65
C THR A 345 -0.53 12.17 -23.84
N ASN A 346 -1.20 12.45 -22.72
CA ASN A 346 -2.42 13.27 -22.73
C ASN A 346 -2.14 14.76 -22.98
N GLN A 347 -0.88 15.21 -22.85
CA GLN A 347 -0.48 16.60 -23.04
C GLN A 347 0.03 16.88 -24.46
N GLY A 348 0.68 15.86 -25.07
CA GLY A 348 1.30 15.99 -26.39
C GLY A 348 2.28 14.86 -26.67
N LEU A 349 3.03 15.03 -27.75
CA LEU A 349 4.20 14.22 -28.07
C LEU A 349 5.45 14.85 -27.48
N PHE A 350 6.16 14.07 -26.69
CA PHE A 350 7.44 14.46 -26.11
C PHE A 350 8.56 13.60 -26.66
N TYR A 351 9.77 14.15 -26.71
CA TYR A 351 10.97 13.40 -27.08
C TYR A 351 12.14 13.73 -26.16
N LYS A 352 13.04 12.77 -25.99
CA LYS A 352 14.30 12.91 -25.25
C LYS A 352 15.41 12.17 -25.98
N ASN A 353 16.58 12.78 -26.07
CA ASN A 353 17.79 12.10 -26.52
C ASN A 353 18.45 11.36 -25.33
N ASP A 354 19.07 10.21 -25.57
CA ASP A 354 19.82 9.45 -24.53
C ASP A 354 20.86 10.32 -23.80
N ASP A 355 21.44 11.31 -24.50
CA ASP A 355 22.41 12.26 -23.95
C ASP A 355 21.75 13.45 -23.22
N SER A 356 20.42 13.62 -23.33
CA SER A 356 19.63 14.67 -22.68
C SER A 356 18.95 14.13 -21.43
N GLN A 357 18.75 15.01 -20.44
CA GLN A 357 18.04 14.62 -19.21
C GLN A 357 16.55 14.95 -19.26
N ASP A 358 16.15 15.92 -20.07
CA ASP A 358 14.79 16.44 -20.08
C ASP A 358 14.04 16.08 -21.36
N PHE A 359 12.74 15.83 -21.21
CA PHE A 359 11.82 15.70 -22.34
C PHE A 359 11.44 17.08 -22.88
N GLN A 360 11.38 17.18 -24.19
CA GLN A 360 10.91 18.36 -24.91
C GLN A 360 9.64 17.99 -25.65
N MET A 361 8.67 18.90 -25.67
CA MET A 361 7.45 18.72 -26.46
C MET A 361 7.74 18.97 -27.93
N VAL A 362 7.21 18.13 -28.80
CA VAL A 362 7.18 18.37 -30.24
C VAL A 362 6.09 19.38 -30.51
N GLU A 363 6.47 20.56 -31.05
CA GLU A 363 5.58 21.68 -31.30
C GLU A 363 4.42 21.29 -32.23
N GLY A 364 3.19 21.73 -31.92
CA GLY A 364 1.97 21.47 -32.71
C GLY A 364 1.36 20.08 -32.45
N THR A 365 1.80 19.37 -31.39
CA THR A 365 1.23 18.07 -31.01
C THR A 365 0.50 18.12 -29.67
N GLU A 366 0.04 19.31 -29.25
CA GLU A 366 -0.70 19.46 -27.99
C GLU A 366 -1.99 18.64 -28.00
N GLY A 367 -2.23 17.86 -26.94
CA GLY A 367 -3.38 16.99 -26.76
C GLY A 367 -3.04 15.51 -26.77
N GLN A 368 -4.05 14.64 -26.81
CA GLN A 368 -3.83 13.21 -26.60
C GLN A 368 -3.16 12.54 -27.80
N VAL A 369 -2.05 11.88 -27.53
CA VAL A 369 -1.35 11.01 -28.46
C VAL A 369 -1.63 9.56 -28.06
N TRP A 370 -2.31 8.82 -28.92
CA TRP A 370 -2.75 7.46 -28.66
C TRP A 370 -1.78 6.39 -29.08
N MET A 371 -1.00 6.64 -30.13
CA MET A 371 -0.14 5.66 -30.75
C MET A 371 1.13 6.30 -31.30
N LEU A 372 2.23 5.58 -31.15
CA LEU A 372 3.52 5.84 -31.83
C LEU A 372 3.96 4.55 -32.49
N LYS A 373 4.09 4.57 -33.81
CA LYS A 373 4.45 3.38 -34.57
C LYS A 373 5.39 3.71 -35.71
N GLU A 374 6.46 2.97 -35.78
CA GLU A 374 7.42 3.07 -36.88
C GLU A 374 7.03 2.05 -37.96
N LEU A 375 6.71 2.54 -39.14
CA LEU A 375 6.41 1.74 -40.33
C LEU A 375 7.23 2.27 -41.49
N GLN A 376 7.91 1.41 -42.21
CA GLN A 376 8.72 1.76 -43.39
C GLN A 376 9.66 2.94 -43.13
N ASN A 377 10.40 2.90 -41.97
CA ASN A 377 11.33 3.92 -41.51
C ASN A 377 10.66 5.32 -41.27
N THR A 378 9.37 5.36 -41.12
CA THR A 378 8.61 6.59 -40.82
C THR A 378 7.94 6.44 -39.48
N LEU A 379 8.14 7.40 -38.57
CA LEU A 379 7.44 7.43 -37.28
C LEU A 379 6.08 8.12 -37.43
N PHE A 380 5.01 7.37 -37.23
CA PHE A 380 3.66 7.87 -37.21
C PHE A 380 3.23 8.14 -35.76
N CYS A 381 2.55 9.28 -35.60
CA CYS A 381 1.92 9.67 -34.34
C CYS A 381 0.39 9.74 -34.57
N GLY A 382 -0.30 8.82 -33.91
CA GLY A 382 -1.77 8.80 -33.87
C GLY A 382 -2.27 9.72 -32.77
N HIS A 383 -2.98 10.74 -33.15
CA HIS A 383 -3.40 11.85 -32.28
C HIS A 383 -4.94 11.96 -32.25
N HIS A 384 -5.49 12.59 -31.19
CA HIS A 384 -6.93 12.79 -31.08
C HIS A 384 -7.51 13.66 -32.25
N ASN A 385 -6.73 14.57 -32.81
CA ASN A 385 -7.14 15.47 -33.87
C ASN A 385 -6.63 15.10 -35.28
N GLY A 386 -6.02 13.89 -35.43
CA GLY A 386 -5.53 13.45 -36.73
C GLY A 386 -4.30 12.55 -36.66
N THR A 387 -3.54 12.53 -37.76
CA THR A 387 -2.31 11.72 -37.86
C THR A 387 -1.15 12.62 -38.25
N TYR A 388 -0.01 12.38 -37.61
CA TYR A 388 1.24 13.09 -37.89
C TYR A 388 2.34 12.12 -38.29
N VAL A 389 3.26 12.61 -39.12
CA VAL A 389 4.59 12.02 -39.35
C VAL A 389 5.59 12.83 -38.54
N ILE A 390 6.47 12.12 -37.85
CA ILE A 390 7.48 12.72 -36.97
C ILE A 390 8.87 12.49 -37.56
N ASN A 391 9.57 13.58 -37.77
CA ASN A 391 10.98 13.60 -38.17
C ASN A 391 11.77 14.33 -37.08
N ASP A 392 12.48 13.59 -36.24
CA ASP A 392 13.16 14.10 -35.05
C ASP A 392 12.18 14.94 -34.16
N ALA A 393 12.37 16.24 -34.07
CA ALA A 393 11.58 17.17 -33.26
C ALA A 393 10.45 17.86 -34.04
N VAL A 394 10.20 17.47 -35.31
CA VAL A 394 9.23 18.15 -36.18
C VAL A 394 8.05 17.23 -36.48
N ALA A 395 6.86 17.72 -36.21
CA ALA A 395 5.60 17.03 -36.53
C ALA A 395 4.96 17.61 -37.79
N THR A 396 4.69 16.77 -38.76
CA THR A 396 3.95 17.13 -39.96
C THR A 396 2.60 16.45 -39.97
N LYS A 397 1.51 17.23 -39.95
CA LYS A 397 0.17 16.66 -39.96
C LYS A 397 -0.16 16.17 -41.35
N ILE A 398 -0.53 14.92 -41.50
CA ILE A 398 -0.84 14.28 -42.80
C ILE A 398 -2.32 13.90 -42.95
N SER A 399 -3.10 13.94 -41.88
CA SER A 399 -4.54 13.70 -41.90
C SER A 399 -5.23 14.49 -40.79
N ASP A 400 -6.35 15.12 -41.12
CA ASP A 400 -7.26 15.79 -40.18
C ASP A 400 -8.40 14.86 -39.70
N PHE A 401 -8.42 13.60 -40.14
CA PHE A 401 -9.43 12.66 -39.71
C PHE A 401 -9.16 12.25 -38.24
N PRO A 402 -10.10 12.56 -37.32
CA PRO A 402 -9.79 12.55 -35.89
C PRO A 402 -9.67 11.17 -35.29
N GLY A 403 -8.83 11.08 -34.26
CA GLY A 403 -8.74 9.96 -33.37
C GLY A 403 -8.04 8.74 -33.96
N THR A 404 -6.80 8.88 -34.36
CA THR A 404 -6.03 7.76 -34.91
C THR A 404 -5.53 6.87 -33.77
N TRP A 405 -6.10 5.65 -33.71
CA TRP A 405 -5.80 4.63 -32.70
C TRP A 405 -4.64 3.71 -33.04
N ASP A 406 -4.58 3.24 -34.27
CA ASP A 406 -3.52 2.37 -34.80
C ASP A 406 -3.39 2.53 -36.33
N ILE A 407 -2.23 2.16 -36.84
CA ILE A 407 -1.92 2.15 -38.28
C ILE A 407 -1.28 0.79 -38.60
N GLN A 408 -1.69 0.18 -39.70
CA GLN A 408 -1.13 -1.09 -40.17
C GLN A 408 -0.79 -1.04 -41.66
N GLU A 409 0.18 -1.86 -42.06
CA GLU A 409 0.56 -2.07 -43.44
C GLU A 409 -0.44 -2.97 -44.16
N ILE A 410 -0.72 -2.63 -45.44
CA ILE A 410 -1.44 -3.51 -46.34
C ILE A 410 -0.38 -4.27 -47.15
N LYS A 411 -0.15 -5.56 -46.82
CA LYS A 411 0.99 -6.33 -47.30
C LYS A 411 1.20 -6.30 -48.81
N GLU A 412 0.11 -6.35 -49.57
CA GLU A 412 0.15 -6.36 -51.05
C GLU A 412 0.33 -5.01 -51.66
N TYR A 413 0.11 -3.93 -50.88
CA TYR A 413 0.20 -2.54 -51.33
C TYR A 413 1.08 -1.71 -50.41
N PRO A 414 2.43 -1.80 -50.54
CA PRO A 414 3.35 -1.13 -49.62
C PRO A 414 3.20 0.39 -49.60
N ASN A 415 2.61 0.98 -50.63
CA ASN A 415 2.31 2.42 -50.73
C ASN A 415 0.99 2.80 -50.04
N LEU A 416 0.30 1.89 -49.41
CA LEU A 416 -0.93 2.12 -48.66
C LEU A 416 -0.80 1.66 -47.20
N LEU A 417 -1.31 2.49 -46.32
CA LEU A 417 -1.51 2.11 -44.92
C LEU A 417 -2.98 2.28 -44.54
N ILE A 418 -3.48 1.39 -43.70
CA ILE A 418 -4.82 1.53 -43.15
C ILE A 418 -4.70 2.00 -41.68
N GLN A 419 -5.55 2.94 -41.33
CA GLN A 419 -5.62 3.46 -39.96
C GLN A 419 -7.02 3.28 -39.36
N GLY A 420 -7.04 2.91 -38.06
CA GLY A 420 -8.24 2.86 -37.26
C GLY A 420 -8.46 4.20 -36.56
N ASN A 421 -9.67 4.73 -36.64
CA ASN A 421 -10.01 6.03 -36.15
C ASN A 421 -11.21 6.00 -35.19
N TYR A 422 -11.55 7.14 -34.56
CA TYR A 422 -12.76 7.27 -33.73
C TYR A 422 -14.03 6.88 -34.48
N LYS A 423 -14.06 7.14 -35.79
CA LYS A 423 -15.21 6.85 -36.65
C LYS A 423 -14.77 6.05 -37.88
N GLY A 424 -14.61 4.73 -37.73
CA GLY A 424 -14.29 3.81 -38.79
C GLY A 424 -12.79 3.72 -39.13
N LEU A 425 -12.54 3.43 -40.39
CA LEU A 425 -11.20 3.18 -40.93
C LEU A 425 -10.91 4.19 -42.05
N SER A 426 -9.63 4.48 -42.29
CA SER A 426 -9.19 5.35 -43.39
C SER A 426 -7.86 4.88 -43.98
N ILE A 427 -7.50 5.38 -45.14
CA ILE A 427 -6.31 5.00 -45.89
C ILE A 427 -5.37 6.19 -45.98
N LEU A 428 -4.09 5.91 -45.69
CA LEU A 428 -2.98 6.77 -46.06
C LEU A 428 -2.30 6.21 -47.31
N GLN A 429 -1.76 7.09 -48.13
CA GLN A 429 -1.07 6.74 -49.38
C GLN A 429 0.29 7.43 -49.44
N PHE A 430 1.30 6.70 -49.87
CA PHE A 430 2.63 7.26 -50.13
C PHE A 430 2.72 7.73 -51.58
N ILE A 431 2.88 9.06 -51.77
CA ILE A 431 2.99 9.72 -53.08
C ILE A 431 4.12 10.75 -53.03
N ASN A 432 4.97 10.77 -54.02
CA ASN A 432 6.07 11.74 -54.15
C ASN A 432 6.97 11.85 -52.92
N GLY A 433 7.24 10.73 -52.25
CA GLY A 433 8.09 10.70 -51.05
C GLY A 433 7.39 11.12 -49.76
N GLN A 434 6.08 11.30 -49.75
CA GLN A 434 5.33 11.71 -48.56
C GLN A 434 4.09 10.85 -48.34
N TRP A 435 3.77 10.62 -47.07
CA TRP A 435 2.48 10.04 -46.69
C TRP A 435 1.42 11.11 -46.65
N ILE A 436 0.25 10.85 -47.25
CA ILE A 436 -0.90 11.75 -47.27
C ILE A 436 -2.17 10.95 -47.00
N PHE A 437 -3.21 11.64 -46.53
CA PHE A 437 -4.56 11.08 -46.44
C PHE A 437 -5.11 10.81 -47.83
N LYS A 438 -5.59 9.57 -48.08
CA LYS A 438 -6.19 9.18 -49.34
C LYS A 438 -7.72 9.31 -49.27
N ASN A 439 -8.35 8.50 -48.45
CA ASN A 439 -9.81 8.45 -48.29
C ASN A 439 -10.20 7.80 -46.94
N ARG A 440 -11.43 8.05 -46.53
CA ARG A 440 -12.14 7.27 -45.53
C ARG A 440 -12.73 6.01 -46.18
N ILE A 441 -12.84 4.92 -45.43
CA ILE A 441 -13.56 3.71 -45.86
C ILE A 441 -15.05 3.93 -45.56
N GLU A 442 -15.87 4.04 -46.57
CA GLU A 442 -17.31 4.22 -46.43
C GLU A 442 -18.02 2.92 -46.00
N GLY A 443 -19.18 3.05 -45.34
CA GLY A 443 -20.02 1.93 -44.93
C GLY A 443 -19.65 1.32 -43.55
N PHE A 444 -18.66 1.92 -42.87
CA PHE A 444 -18.33 1.52 -41.49
C PHE A 444 -17.86 2.69 -40.63
N ASP A 445 -18.63 3.03 -39.59
CA ASP A 445 -18.45 4.23 -38.78
C ASP A 445 -18.17 3.96 -37.27
N ASN A 446 -17.93 2.70 -36.88
CA ASN A 446 -17.66 2.37 -35.52
C ASN A 446 -16.17 2.61 -35.17
N SER A 447 -15.89 2.97 -33.93
CA SER A 447 -14.53 3.14 -33.42
C SER A 447 -13.68 1.90 -33.69
N SER A 448 -12.49 2.11 -34.26
CA SER A 448 -11.62 1.06 -34.80
C SER A 448 -10.26 1.05 -34.10
N ARG A 449 -10.30 0.91 -32.75
CA ARG A 449 -9.06 0.92 -31.95
C ARG A 449 -8.17 -0.31 -32.21
N PHE A 450 -8.77 -1.47 -32.27
CA PHE A 450 -8.06 -2.72 -32.51
C PHE A 450 -8.62 -3.37 -33.75
N PHE A 451 -7.80 -3.63 -34.74
CA PHE A 451 -8.21 -4.30 -35.96
C PHE A 451 -7.09 -5.18 -36.51
N GLU A 452 -7.46 -6.27 -37.22
CA GLU A 452 -6.51 -7.22 -37.77
C GLU A 452 -6.98 -7.75 -39.11
N PHE A 453 -6.09 -7.84 -40.08
CA PHE A 453 -6.37 -8.45 -41.36
C PHE A 453 -6.53 -9.98 -41.23
N ILE A 454 -7.62 -10.53 -41.74
CA ILE A 454 -7.77 -11.97 -41.95
C ILE A 454 -7.02 -12.36 -43.23
N ASP A 455 -7.29 -11.65 -44.29
CA ASP A 455 -6.68 -11.75 -45.61
C ASP A 455 -6.63 -10.32 -46.25
N GLN A 456 -6.31 -10.27 -47.56
CA GLN A 456 -6.10 -9.01 -48.29
C GLN A 456 -7.26 -8.03 -48.14
N ASN A 457 -8.51 -8.48 -48.21
CA ASN A 457 -9.69 -7.64 -48.22
C ASN A 457 -10.61 -7.79 -47.01
N LYS A 458 -10.28 -8.71 -46.09
CA LYS A 458 -11.09 -8.99 -44.92
C LYS A 458 -10.38 -8.56 -43.64
N ILE A 459 -11.08 -7.75 -42.85
CA ILE A 459 -10.58 -7.16 -41.62
C ILE A 459 -11.54 -7.46 -40.45
N LEU A 460 -10.99 -7.84 -39.33
CA LEU A 460 -11.70 -7.83 -38.04
C LEU A 460 -11.43 -6.53 -37.32
N VAL A 461 -12.50 -5.89 -36.85
CA VAL A 461 -12.42 -4.67 -36.04
C VAL A 461 -13.10 -4.89 -34.69
N ASN A 462 -12.36 -4.79 -33.58
CA ASN A 462 -12.93 -4.91 -32.27
C ASN A 462 -13.53 -3.58 -31.78
N HIS A 463 -14.76 -3.66 -31.32
CA HIS A 463 -15.42 -2.59 -30.60
C HIS A 463 -15.66 -3.02 -29.15
N ASP A 464 -15.24 -2.21 -28.19
CA ASP A 464 -15.18 -2.54 -26.75
C ASP A 464 -16.49 -3.14 -26.20
N TYR A 465 -17.65 -2.68 -26.68
CA TYR A 465 -18.95 -3.07 -26.15
C TYR A 465 -19.82 -3.87 -27.14
N LYS A 466 -19.56 -3.75 -28.46
CA LYS A 466 -20.40 -4.35 -29.50
C LYS A 466 -19.87 -5.70 -29.98
N GLY A 467 -18.64 -6.05 -29.68
CA GLY A 467 -17.96 -7.23 -30.17
C GLY A 467 -17.10 -6.94 -31.39
N VAL A 468 -16.86 -7.96 -32.21
CA VAL A 468 -15.94 -7.85 -33.34
C VAL A 468 -16.72 -7.78 -34.65
N TYR A 469 -16.46 -6.74 -35.41
CA TYR A 469 -16.98 -6.60 -36.78
C TYR A 469 -16.07 -7.32 -37.76
N ASN A 470 -16.65 -8.05 -38.67
CA ASN A 470 -15.98 -8.69 -39.82
C ASN A 470 -16.34 -7.89 -41.08
N LEU A 471 -15.36 -7.18 -41.61
CA LEU A 471 -15.54 -6.31 -42.78
C LEU A 471 -14.93 -6.95 -44.02
N GLU A 472 -15.62 -6.92 -45.12
CA GLU A 472 -15.09 -7.19 -46.44
C GLU A 472 -14.96 -5.89 -47.20
N LEU A 473 -13.74 -5.52 -47.56
CA LEU A 473 -13.45 -4.25 -48.24
C LEU A 473 -13.38 -4.46 -49.76
N ASN A 474 -13.70 -3.41 -50.53
CA ASN A 474 -13.43 -3.44 -51.98
C ASN A 474 -11.90 -3.36 -52.23
N THR A 475 -11.49 -3.70 -53.47
CA THR A 475 -10.07 -3.77 -53.88
C THR A 475 -9.32 -2.44 -53.73
N ASP A 476 -10.03 -1.30 -53.81
CA ASP A 476 -9.46 0.05 -53.77
C ASP A 476 -9.45 0.63 -52.35
N TYR A 477 -9.94 -0.13 -51.34
CA TYR A 477 -10.07 0.27 -49.94
C TYR A 477 -10.87 1.58 -49.73
N THR A 478 -11.89 1.79 -50.56
CA THR A 478 -12.76 2.99 -50.44
C THR A 478 -14.04 2.69 -49.68
N ARG A 479 -14.48 1.41 -49.66
CA ARG A 479 -15.80 1.05 -49.12
C ARG A 479 -15.83 -0.37 -48.52
N ALA A 480 -16.57 -0.52 -47.44
CA ALA A 480 -16.95 -1.83 -46.91
C ALA A 480 -18.13 -2.40 -47.70
N LEU A 481 -17.92 -3.55 -48.35
CA LEU A 481 -18.92 -4.26 -49.15
C LEU A 481 -19.88 -5.03 -48.28
N ASN A 482 -19.33 -5.69 -47.24
CA ASN A 482 -20.07 -6.47 -46.27
C ASN A 482 -19.60 -6.16 -44.86
N VAL A 483 -20.55 -6.09 -43.92
CA VAL A 483 -20.31 -5.80 -42.51
C VAL A 483 -21.04 -6.88 -41.70
N GLY A 484 -20.29 -7.89 -41.23
CA GLY A 484 -20.77 -8.91 -40.28
C GLY A 484 -20.39 -8.52 -38.86
N GLN A 485 -21.05 -9.10 -37.86
CA GLN A 485 -20.77 -8.86 -36.46
C GLN A 485 -20.70 -10.18 -35.69
N ILE A 486 -19.62 -10.38 -34.97
CA ILE A 486 -19.44 -11.45 -34.01
C ILE A 486 -19.73 -10.83 -32.64
N PRO A 487 -20.71 -11.33 -31.88
CA PRO A 487 -21.10 -10.75 -30.58
C PRO A 487 -19.94 -10.68 -29.59
N SER A 488 -19.97 -9.69 -28.71
CA SER A 488 -18.99 -9.54 -27.64
C SER A 488 -18.97 -10.75 -26.71
N LYS A 489 -17.78 -11.20 -26.34
CA LYS A 489 -17.58 -12.29 -25.37
C LYS A 489 -17.23 -11.75 -23.95
N GLY A 490 -17.32 -10.44 -23.74
CA GLY A 490 -17.10 -9.77 -22.45
C GLY A 490 -16.45 -8.39 -22.58
N ASN A 491 -16.33 -7.68 -21.47
CA ASN A 491 -15.70 -6.37 -21.38
C ASN A 491 -14.16 -6.46 -21.37
N GLY A 492 -13.48 -5.32 -21.46
CA GLY A 492 -12.01 -5.24 -21.46
C GLY A 492 -11.42 -5.99 -22.66
N SER A 493 -12.04 -5.79 -23.84
CA SER A 493 -11.68 -6.55 -25.03
C SER A 493 -10.54 -5.89 -25.79
N SER A 494 -9.65 -6.74 -26.33
CA SER A 494 -8.64 -6.33 -27.31
C SER A 494 -8.52 -7.38 -28.42
N LEU A 495 -8.05 -6.95 -29.58
CA LEU A 495 -7.83 -7.77 -30.75
C LEU A 495 -6.40 -7.54 -31.24
N MET A 496 -5.64 -8.58 -31.46
CA MET A 496 -4.24 -8.49 -31.83
C MET A 496 -3.76 -9.75 -32.54
N ARG A 497 -2.62 -9.64 -33.20
CA ARG A 497 -1.93 -10.80 -33.76
C ARG A 497 -0.89 -11.34 -32.78
N PHE A 498 -0.95 -12.65 -32.53
CA PHE A 498 0.04 -13.37 -31.74
C PHE A 498 0.30 -14.75 -32.38
N ARG A 499 1.56 -15.12 -32.56
CA ARG A 499 1.95 -16.39 -33.20
C ARG A 499 1.28 -16.63 -34.56
N ASN A 500 1.15 -15.60 -35.38
CA ASN A 500 0.42 -15.60 -36.64
C ASN A 500 -1.10 -15.91 -36.55
N GLU A 501 -1.65 -16.09 -35.38
CA GLU A 501 -3.10 -16.21 -35.15
C GLU A 501 -3.67 -14.86 -34.72
N ILE A 502 -4.94 -14.61 -35.09
CA ILE A 502 -5.67 -13.45 -34.56
C ILE A 502 -6.28 -13.85 -33.21
N VAL A 503 -5.90 -13.11 -32.19
CA VAL A 503 -6.28 -13.35 -30.80
C VAL A 503 -7.24 -12.26 -30.35
N TYR A 504 -8.36 -12.68 -29.78
CA TYR A 504 -9.34 -11.80 -29.13
C TYR A 504 -9.34 -12.07 -27.64
N THR A 505 -9.21 -11.06 -26.83
CA THR A 505 -9.20 -11.20 -25.36
C THR A 505 -10.34 -10.42 -24.73
N THR A 506 -10.88 -10.95 -23.66
CA THR A 506 -11.90 -10.32 -22.80
C THR A 506 -11.69 -10.79 -21.38
N ILE A 507 -12.44 -10.24 -20.41
CA ILE A 507 -12.44 -10.75 -19.04
C ILE A 507 -12.79 -12.24 -18.92
N ASN A 508 -13.43 -12.83 -19.95
CA ASN A 508 -13.82 -14.24 -19.96
C ASN A 508 -12.74 -15.18 -20.52
N GLY A 509 -11.63 -14.65 -21.00
CA GLY A 509 -10.51 -15.42 -21.49
C GLY A 509 -9.89 -14.92 -22.78
N VAL A 510 -9.02 -15.75 -23.32
CA VAL A 510 -8.31 -15.56 -24.59
C VAL A 510 -8.95 -16.49 -25.63
N PHE A 511 -9.18 -15.97 -26.82
CA PHE A 511 -9.86 -16.66 -27.90
C PHE A 511 -9.08 -16.51 -29.20
N ASN A 512 -8.91 -17.58 -29.96
CA ASN A 512 -8.27 -17.58 -31.28
C ASN A 512 -9.31 -17.55 -32.37
N TYR A 513 -9.17 -16.66 -33.34
CA TYR A 513 -10.04 -16.63 -34.52
C TYR A 513 -9.79 -17.86 -35.41
N LYS A 514 -10.86 -18.51 -35.81
CA LYS A 514 -10.81 -19.64 -36.73
C LYS A 514 -11.54 -19.32 -38.04
N PRO A 515 -10.80 -18.97 -39.12
CA PRO A 515 -11.38 -18.50 -40.39
C PRO A 515 -12.45 -19.41 -40.96
N LYS A 516 -12.28 -20.74 -40.84
CA LYS A 516 -13.27 -21.74 -41.36
C LYS A 516 -14.62 -21.68 -40.65
N LYS A 517 -14.63 -21.25 -39.36
CA LYS A 517 -15.85 -21.15 -38.56
C LYS A 517 -16.37 -19.73 -38.50
N GLN A 518 -15.58 -18.76 -38.92
CA GLN A 518 -15.82 -17.31 -38.80
C GLN A 518 -16.17 -16.91 -37.36
N ASP A 519 -15.56 -17.58 -36.37
CA ASP A 519 -15.82 -17.32 -34.93
C ASP A 519 -14.53 -17.51 -34.13
N PHE A 520 -14.58 -17.02 -32.87
CA PHE A 520 -13.52 -17.09 -31.90
C PHE A 520 -13.69 -18.34 -31.00
N ILE A 521 -12.67 -19.18 -30.95
CA ILE A 521 -12.62 -20.39 -30.09
C ILE A 521 -11.68 -20.11 -28.93
N ARG A 522 -12.14 -20.43 -27.72
CA ARG A 522 -11.36 -20.20 -26.49
C ARG A 522 -10.06 -20.98 -26.52
N ASP A 523 -8.95 -20.29 -26.30
CA ASP A 523 -7.65 -20.88 -26.02
C ASP A 523 -7.54 -21.16 -24.52
N SER A 524 -7.64 -22.44 -24.16
CA SER A 524 -7.62 -22.87 -22.76
C SER A 524 -6.26 -22.64 -22.08
N LEU A 525 -5.16 -22.75 -22.83
CA LEU A 525 -3.81 -22.63 -22.30
C LEU A 525 -3.52 -21.15 -21.98
N LEU A 526 -3.72 -20.26 -22.94
CA LEU A 526 -3.53 -18.81 -22.73
C LEU A 526 -4.55 -18.27 -21.72
N SER A 527 -5.81 -18.70 -21.77
CA SER A 527 -6.82 -18.26 -20.81
C SER A 527 -6.44 -18.61 -19.37
N LYS A 528 -5.87 -19.80 -19.13
CA LYS A 528 -5.41 -20.20 -17.81
C LYS A 528 -4.26 -19.33 -17.27
N LYS A 529 -3.41 -18.80 -18.18
CA LYS A 529 -2.29 -17.92 -17.80
C LYS A 529 -2.75 -16.54 -17.35
N PHE A 530 -3.75 -15.99 -18.02
CA PHE A 530 -4.21 -14.63 -17.79
C PHE A 530 -5.45 -14.54 -16.90
N PHE A 531 -6.33 -15.54 -16.94
CA PHE A 531 -7.62 -15.50 -16.26
C PHE A 531 -7.81 -16.75 -15.41
N ASN A 532 -7.37 -16.68 -14.16
CA ASN A 532 -7.60 -17.72 -13.17
C ASN A 532 -8.39 -17.17 -11.98
N ALA A 533 -8.95 -18.05 -11.15
CA ALA A 533 -9.84 -17.65 -10.04
C ALA A 533 -9.15 -16.79 -8.97
N GLN A 534 -7.81 -16.86 -8.88
CA GLN A 534 -7.04 -16.16 -7.85
C GLN A 534 -6.41 -14.87 -8.35
N ASP A 535 -6.18 -14.74 -9.66
CA ASP A 535 -5.41 -13.64 -10.24
C ASP A 535 -5.82 -13.45 -11.71
N SER A 536 -6.88 -12.71 -11.91
CA SER A 536 -7.40 -12.38 -13.25
C SER A 536 -6.95 -11.00 -13.69
N ILE A 537 -6.67 -10.86 -14.98
CA ILE A 537 -6.34 -9.58 -15.59
C ILE A 537 -7.49 -8.60 -15.46
N ILE A 538 -7.13 -7.36 -15.18
CA ILE A 538 -7.99 -6.18 -15.20
C ILE A 538 -7.46 -5.25 -16.29
N GLY A 539 -8.33 -4.81 -17.19
CA GLY A 539 -7.95 -4.02 -18.36
C GLY A 539 -7.80 -4.87 -19.62
N ILE A 540 -6.87 -4.53 -20.48
CA ILE A 540 -6.65 -5.20 -21.76
C ILE A 540 -5.39 -6.06 -21.75
N VAL A 541 -5.37 -7.11 -22.58
CA VAL A 541 -4.14 -7.82 -22.96
C VAL A 541 -3.56 -7.13 -24.18
N GLN A 542 -2.26 -6.90 -24.17
CA GLN A 542 -1.51 -6.26 -25.25
C GLN A 542 -0.45 -7.18 -25.81
N SER A 543 -0.10 -6.99 -27.08
CA SER A 543 1.01 -7.69 -27.74
C SER A 543 2.15 -6.71 -28.00
N THR A 544 3.35 -7.11 -27.64
CA THR A 544 4.60 -6.49 -28.11
C THR A 544 5.15 -7.35 -29.23
N ASN A 545 4.85 -6.98 -30.45
CA ASN A 545 5.19 -7.76 -31.65
C ASN A 545 6.70 -8.00 -31.80
N GLU A 546 7.52 -7.03 -31.41
CA GLU A 546 8.98 -7.10 -31.48
C GLU A 546 9.54 -8.19 -30.55
N SER A 547 9.02 -8.32 -29.35
CA SER A 547 9.45 -9.34 -28.38
C SER A 547 8.60 -10.61 -28.38
N LYS A 548 7.54 -10.66 -29.21
CA LYS A 548 6.59 -11.81 -29.32
C LYS A 548 5.99 -12.20 -27.96
N ARG A 549 5.66 -11.20 -27.14
CA ARG A 549 5.07 -11.38 -25.82
C ARG A 549 3.66 -10.80 -25.76
N LEU A 550 2.80 -11.43 -24.96
CA LEU A 550 1.53 -10.88 -24.50
C LEU A 550 1.70 -10.33 -23.08
N TRP A 551 1.09 -9.22 -22.82
CA TRP A 551 1.14 -8.55 -21.53
C TRP A 551 -0.27 -8.32 -20.98
N GLY A 552 -0.43 -8.50 -19.70
CA GLY A 552 -1.65 -8.17 -18.98
C GLY A 552 -1.34 -7.81 -17.52
N PHE A 553 -2.26 -7.10 -16.90
CA PHE A 553 -2.10 -6.58 -15.55
C PHE A 553 -3.26 -7.06 -14.69
N SER A 554 -2.95 -7.76 -13.61
CA SER A 554 -3.90 -8.04 -12.54
C SER A 554 -3.80 -6.97 -11.44
N ASN A 555 -4.52 -7.14 -10.35
CA ASN A 555 -4.38 -6.24 -9.20
C ASN A 555 -2.98 -6.27 -8.58
N ASN A 556 -2.33 -7.43 -8.62
CA ASN A 556 -1.09 -7.68 -7.87
C ASN A 556 0.07 -8.14 -8.75
N ASN A 557 -0.14 -8.29 -10.05
CA ASN A 557 0.88 -8.81 -10.95
C ASN A 557 0.89 -8.14 -12.32
N ILE A 558 2.10 -8.00 -12.86
CA ILE A 558 2.35 -7.87 -14.29
C ILE A 558 2.57 -9.28 -14.82
N ILE A 559 1.79 -9.69 -15.79
CA ILE A 559 1.84 -11.03 -16.41
C ILE A 559 2.34 -10.87 -17.83
N SER A 560 3.46 -11.52 -18.12
CA SER A 560 4.04 -11.59 -19.47
C SER A 560 4.03 -13.05 -19.94
N VAL A 561 3.52 -13.29 -21.12
CA VAL A 561 3.45 -14.63 -21.71
C VAL A 561 4.13 -14.61 -23.07
N SER A 562 5.14 -15.47 -23.22
CA SER A 562 5.85 -15.69 -24.49
C SER A 562 5.54 -17.07 -25.07
N SER A 563 5.98 -17.31 -26.29
CA SER A 563 6.00 -18.64 -26.86
C SER A 563 7.04 -19.50 -26.17
N GLY A 564 6.71 -20.73 -25.85
CA GLY A 564 7.69 -21.68 -25.37
C GLY A 564 8.77 -21.96 -26.43
N ASN A 565 10.02 -22.08 -25.98
CA ASN A 565 11.15 -22.27 -26.88
C ASN A 565 11.20 -23.65 -27.51
N LEU A 566 10.75 -24.71 -26.79
CA LEU A 566 10.85 -26.10 -27.20
C LEU A 566 9.47 -26.77 -27.39
N THR A 567 8.43 -26.18 -26.83
CA THR A 567 7.08 -26.72 -26.87
C THR A 567 6.08 -25.62 -27.21
N ASN A 568 4.88 -25.99 -27.65
CA ASN A 568 3.78 -25.01 -27.84
C ASN A 568 3.20 -24.46 -26.53
N ASN A 569 3.69 -24.92 -25.37
CA ASN A 569 3.24 -24.40 -24.08
C ASN A 569 3.73 -22.98 -23.87
N PRO A 570 2.83 -22.02 -23.56
CA PRO A 570 3.22 -20.67 -23.29
C PRO A 570 4.06 -20.58 -22.00
N GLU A 571 5.18 -19.89 -22.07
CA GLU A 571 6.00 -19.54 -20.92
C GLU A 571 5.48 -18.26 -20.28
N GLU A 572 5.33 -18.29 -18.96
CA GLU A 572 4.75 -17.20 -18.18
C GLU A 572 5.79 -16.60 -17.22
N ILE A 573 5.90 -15.30 -17.23
CA ILE A 573 6.63 -14.54 -16.22
C ILE A 573 5.61 -13.70 -15.45
N LYS A 574 5.55 -13.92 -14.13
CA LYS A 574 4.76 -13.10 -13.22
C LYS A 574 5.68 -12.24 -12.38
N ILE A 575 5.41 -10.95 -12.36
CA ILE A 575 6.10 -9.96 -11.52
C ILE A 575 5.05 -9.38 -10.60
N SER A 576 5.24 -9.62 -9.31
CA SER A 576 4.36 -9.04 -8.31
C SER A 576 4.56 -7.54 -8.21
N ILE A 577 3.46 -6.83 -8.05
CA ILE A 577 3.45 -5.38 -7.87
C ILE A 577 2.49 -5.01 -6.74
N PRO A 578 2.80 -3.99 -5.94
CA PRO A 578 1.87 -3.47 -4.96
C PRO A 578 0.63 -2.84 -5.61
N VAL A 579 -0.47 -2.82 -4.88
CA VAL A 579 -1.74 -2.25 -5.36
C VAL A 579 -1.60 -0.77 -5.72
N PHE A 580 -0.79 0.00 -4.99
CA PHE A 580 -0.57 1.42 -5.31
C PHE A 580 0.10 1.61 -6.68
N PHE A 581 1.03 0.72 -7.04
CA PHE A 581 1.68 0.74 -8.35
C PHE A 581 0.66 0.47 -9.46
N ARG A 582 -0.21 -0.54 -9.29
CA ARG A 582 -1.29 -0.83 -10.25
C ARG A 582 -2.22 0.38 -10.43
N ARG A 583 -2.53 1.11 -9.38
CA ARG A 583 -3.37 2.31 -9.41
C ARG A 583 -2.72 3.50 -10.11
N SER A 584 -1.40 3.57 -10.13
CA SER A 584 -0.65 4.62 -10.83
C SER A 584 -0.42 4.33 -12.32
N MET A 585 -0.72 3.11 -12.78
CA MET A 585 -0.78 2.80 -14.22
C MET A 585 -2.01 3.49 -14.82
N GLY A 586 -1.84 4.49 -15.61
CA GLY A 586 -2.80 5.21 -16.43
C GLY A 586 -4.30 4.88 -16.32
N VAL A 587 -5.03 5.10 -17.39
CA VAL A 587 -6.47 4.79 -17.47
C VAL A 587 -6.67 3.31 -17.76
N LEU A 588 -7.56 2.65 -17.00
CA LEU A 588 -7.94 1.25 -17.22
C LEU A 588 -8.40 1.02 -18.67
N GLY A 589 -7.82 0.03 -19.33
CA GLY A 589 -8.06 -0.25 -20.74
C GLY A 589 -7.15 0.55 -21.69
N PHE A 590 -6.29 1.43 -21.16
CA PHE A 590 -5.29 2.18 -21.91
C PHE A 590 -3.88 1.96 -21.36
N GLU A 591 -3.68 0.81 -20.72
CA GLU A 591 -2.34 0.39 -20.31
C GLU A 591 -1.41 0.35 -21.52
N SER A 592 -0.18 0.76 -21.34
CA SER A 592 0.84 0.79 -22.41
C SER A 592 2.07 0.03 -21.98
N VAL A 593 2.46 -0.95 -22.78
CA VAL A 593 3.75 -1.66 -22.64
C VAL A 593 4.46 -1.58 -23.98
N VAL A 594 5.67 -1.08 -23.97
CA VAL A 594 6.50 -0.90 -25.15
C VAL A 594 7.84 -1.59 -24.96
N HIS A 595 8.24 -2.40 -25.92
CA HIS A 595 9.56 -2.99 -25.97
C HIS A 595 10.59 -1.92 -26.32
N LEU A 596 11.64 -1.76 -25.52
CA LEU A 596 12.73 -0.82 -25.78
C LEU A 596 13.92 -1.52 -26.45
N GLU A 597 14.54 -2.43 -25.72
CA GLU A 597 15.68 -3.22 -26.19
C GLU A 597 15.89 -4.47 -25.32
N LYS A 598 16.34 -5.59 -25.91
CA LYS A 598 16.54 -6.87 -25.19
C LYS A 598 15.29 -7.27 -24.42
N GLU A 599 15.41 -7.46 -23.11
CA GLU A 599 14.30 -7.76 -22.18
C GLU A 599 13.88 -6.52 -21.35
N ASN A 600 14.10 -5.32 -21.89
CA ASN A 600 13.71 -4.07 -21.24
C ASN A 600 12.45 -3.49 -21.87
N TYR A 601 11.47 -3.17 -21.04
CA TYR A 601 10.14 -2.70 -21.42
C TYR A 601 9.78 -1.41 -20.71
N LEU A 602 9.15 -0.48 -21.41
CA LEU A 602 8.57 0.73 -20.84
C LEU A 602 7.09 0.49 -20.57
N ILE A 603 6.66 0.84 -19.36
CA ILE A 603 5.27 0.78 -18.94
C ILE A 603 4.80 2.21 -18.63
N GLY A 604 3.74 2.65 -19.31
CA GLY A 604 3.17 3.98 -19.13
C GLY A 604 2.48 4.11 -17.76
N MET A 605 2.70 5.26 -17.10
CA MET A 605 2.12 5.60 -15.81
C MET A 605 1.28 6.89 -15.93
N SER A 606 0.52 7.20 -14.89
CA SER A 606 -0.30 8.41 -14.83
C SER A 606 0.51 9.71 -14.74
N ASN A 607 1.78 9.61 -14.32
CA ASN A 607 2.69 10.73 -14.12
C ASN A 607 4.11 10.39 -14.56
N GLY A 608 4.26 9.91 -15.79
CA GLY A 608 5.53 9.48 -16.34
C GLY A 608 5.52 8.01 -16.76
N TYR A 609 6.59 7.27 -16.52
CA TYR A 609 6.71 5.87 -16.89
C TYR A 609 7.65 5.10 -15.96
N VAL A 610 7.58 3.78 -16.06
CA VAL A 610 8.52 2.86 -15.41
C VAL A 610 9.13 1.96 -16.48
N THR A 611 10.43 1.72 -16.40
CA THR A 611 11.06 0.67 -17.18
C THR A 611 11.19 -0.61 -16.36
N LEU A 612 11.01 -1.75 -17.01
CA LEU A 612 11.07 -3.09 -16.45
C LEU A 612 12.08 -3.92 -17.22
N ASP A 613 13.14 -4.32 -16.56
CA ASP A 613 14.21 -5.18 -17.08
C ASP A 613 13.99 -6.62 -16.59
N LEU A 614 13.50 -7.51 -17.44
CA LEU A 614 13.21 -8.90 -17.09
C LEU A 614 14.48 -9.73 -16.80
N ASP A 615 15.64 -9.33 -17.33
CA ASP A 615 16.91 -9.99 -17.04
C ASP A 615 17.38 -9.78 -15.60
N LYS A 616 16.89 -8.73 -14.94
CA LYS A 616 17.18 -8.41 -13.53
C LYS A 616 16.22 -9.06 -12.55
N LYS A 617 15.26 -9.82 -13.03
CA LYS A 617 14.40 -10.59 -12.12
C LYS A 617 15.19 -11.72 -11.48
N HIS A 618 15.49 -11.59 -10.20
CA HIS A 618 16.13 -12.63 -9.40
C HIS A 618 15.17 -13.17 -8.35
N ASP A 619 15.10 -14.49 -8.23
CA ASP A 619 14.38 -15.15 -7.15
C ASP A 619 15.26 -15.06 -5.88
N ARG A 620 14.75 -14.43 -4.83
CA ARG A 620 15.39 -14.32 -3.52
C ARG A 620 14.83 -15.36 -2.57
N ASN A 621 15.66 -15.77 -1.62
CA ASN A 621 15.25 -16.66 -0.55
C ASN A 621 14.75 -15.85 0.65
N TYR A 622 13.48 -16.04 1.01
CA TYR A 622 12.86 -15.35 2.12
C TYR A 622 12.60 -16.29 3.29
N ARG A 623 12.66 -15.74 4.51
CA ARG A 623 12.27 -16.42 5.73
C ARG A 623 11.30 -15.57 6.52
N ILE A 624 10.31 -16.23 7.12
CA ILE A 624 9.40 -15.60 8.05
C ILE A 624 9.89 -15.84 9.48
N GLU A 625 9.85 -14.82 10.31
CA GLU A 625 10.22 -14.88 11.72
C GLU A 625 9.08 -14.38 12.61
N LEU A 626 9.00 -14.95 13.83
CA LEU A 626 8.08 -14.52 14.88
C LEU A 626 8.73 -13.39 15.67
N ASN A 627 8.16 -12.19 15.62
CA ASN A 627 8.69 -11.01 16.32
C ASN A 627 8.36 -10.98 17.79
N GLY A 628 7.15 -11.39 18.13
CA GLY A 628 6.71 -11.28 19.50
C GLY A 628 5.31 -11.84 19.70
N ILE A 629 5.04 -12.18 20.92
CA ILE A 629 3.76 -12.64 21.38
C ILE A 629 3.31 -11.70 22.49
N SER A 630 2.06 -11.33 22.48
CA SER A 630 1.49 -10.52 23.56
C SER A 630 0.11 -11.02 23.94
N ARG A 631 -0.24 -10.82 25.17
CA ARG A 631 -1.57 -11.11 25.72
C ARG A 631 -2.27 -9.82 26.12
N THR A 632 -3.56 -9.82 25.99
CA THR A 632 -4.42 -8.76 26.47
C THR A 632 -5.52 -9.37 27.33
N SER A 633 -5.78 -8.80 28.48
CA SER A 633 -6.93 -9.14 29.31
C SER A 633 -7.91 -7.98 29.29
N TYR A 634 -9.17 -8.23 29.57
CA TYR A 634 -10.19 -7.19 29.66
C TYR A 634 -9.76 -6.09 30.64
N ASN A 635 -9.70 -4.84 30.17
CA ASN A 635 -9.24 -3.66 30.94
C ASN A 635 -7.74 -3.66 31.36
N SER A 636 -6.89 -4.47 30.74
CA SER A 636 -5.45 -4.48 31.02
C SER A 636 -4.64 -4.08 29.78
N PRO A 637 -3.51 -3.39 29.94
CA PRO A 637 -2.64 -3.07 28.83
C PRO A 637 -2.09 -4.35 28.16
N LYS A 638 -1.72 -4.23 26.90
CA LYS A 638 -1.05 -5.30 26.16
C LYS A 638 0.29 -5.65 26.83
N VAL A 639 0.49 -6.90 27.17
CA VAL A 639 1.71 -7.38 27.85
C VAL A 639 2.45 -8.34 26.93
N SER A 640 3.71 -8.03 26.62
CA SER A 640 4.60 -8.94 25.89
C SER A 640 4.96 -10.16 26.75
N ILE A 641 5.02 -11.33 26.12
CA ILE A 641 5.33 -12.58 26.76
C ILE A 641 6.52 -13.27 26.09
N PRO A 642 7.28 -14.09 26.84
CA PRO A 642 8.37 -14.85 26.27
C PRO A 642 7.93 -15.77 25.13
N ILE A 643 8.73 -15.84 24.07
CA ILE A 643 8.54 -16.79 22.98
C ILE A 643 9.05 -18.16 23.44
N VAL A 644 8.19 -18.90 24.12
CA VAL A 644 8.48 -20.23 24.64
C VAL A 644 7.38 -21.17 24.17
N GLU A 645 7.76 -22.26 23.52
CA GLU A 645 6.81 -23.26 23.03
C GLU A 645 6.00 -23.91 24.19
N ASN A 646 4.78 -24.33 23.86
CA ASN A 646 3.85 -24.98 24.79
C ASN A 646 3.52 -24.13 26.04
N LYS A 647 3.50 -22.81 25.88
CA LYS A 647 3.12 -21.91 26.95
C LYS A 647 1.65 -22.08 27.32
N GLU A 648 1.40 -22.14 28.63
CA GLU A 648 0.04 -22.15 29.17
C GLU A 648 -0.42 -20.75 29.53
N PHE A 649 -1.64 -20.40 29.11
CA PHE A 649 -2.33 -19.16 29.43
C PHE A 649 -3.54 -19.45 30.31
N ASP A 650 -3.79 -18.57 31.24
CA ASP A 650 -5.00 -18.65 32.03
C ASP A 650 -6.22 -18.24 31.17
N TYR A 651 -7.42 -18.75 31.44
CA TYR A 651 -8.62 -18.45 30.64
C TYR A 651 -8.96 -16.96 30.59
N SER A 652 -8.61 -16.20 31.62
CA SER A 652 -8.78 -14.75 31.66
C SER A 652 -7.85 -13.99 30.70
N GLU A 653 -6.82 -14.67 30.16
CA GLU A 653 -5.77 -14.15 29.28
C GLU A 653 -5.88 -14.74 27.87
N ASN A 654 -7.08 -15.05 27.42
CA ASN A 654 -7.37 -15.79 26.20
C ASN A 654 -7.39 -14.92 24.92
N ASN A 655 -6.95 -13.65 25.01
CA ASN A 655 -6.71 -12.79 23.88
C ASN A 655 -5.20 -12.71 23.64
N ILE A 656 -4.74 -13.35 22.58
CA ILE A 656 -3.31 -13.48 22.27
C ILE A 656 -3.05 -12.90 20.90
N SER A 657 -2.06 -12.01 20.80
CA SER A 657 -1.62 -11.45 19.53
C SER A 657 -0.22 -11.93 19.21
N PHE A 658 -0.01 -12.26 17.95
CA PHE A 658 1.27 -12.66 17.40
C PHE A 658 1.68 -11.65 16.34
N SER A 659 2.94 -11.26 16.34
CA SER A 659 3.53 -10.44 15.27
C SER A 659 4.66 -11.22 14.60
N PHE A 660 4.74 -11.11 13.29
CA PHE A 660 5.72 -11.80 12.46
C PHE A 660 6.22 -10.86 11.38
N HIS A 661 7.32 -11.21 10.76
CA HIS A 661 7.87 -10.42 9.67
C HIS A 661 8.63 -11.26 8.65
N VAL A 662 8.81 -10.67 7.49
CA VAL A 662 9.80 -11.04 6.48
C VAL A 662 10.59 -9.78 6.16
N ALA A 663 11.91 -9.84 6.27
CA ALA A 663 12.77 -8.70 5.99
C ALA A 663 12.87 -8.48 4.47
N GLU A 664 12.02 -7.59 3.94
CA GLU A 664 12.05 -7.13 2.56
C GLU A 664 12.00 -5.59 2.54
N TYR A 665 12.82 -4.98 1.69
CA TYR A 665 13.03 -3.53 1.64
C TYR A 665 12.89 -2.94 0.23
N ASP A 666 12.44 -3.74 -0.75
CA ASP A 666 12.18 -3.27 -2.11
C ASP A 666 10.84 -2.56 -2.19
N LYS A 667 10.83 -1.36 -2.75
CA LYS A 667 9.65 -0.49 -2.90
C LYS A 667 8.49 -1.17 -3.64
N PHE A 668 8.80 -1.97 -4.65
CA PHE A 668 7.82 -2.60 -5.51
C PHE A 668 7.50 -4.04 -5.14
N THR A 669 7.90 -4.46 -3.95
CA THR A 669 7.65 -5.81 -3.46
C THR A 669 6.79 -5.76 -2.20
N GLU A 670 5.73 -6.53 -2.15
CA GLU A 670 4.80 -6.60 -1.03
C GLU A 670 4.86 -7.98 -0.37
N VAL A 671 4.89 -7.99 0.96
CA VAL A 671 4.84 -9.21 1.76
C VAL A 671 3.40 -9.52 2.13
N ASN A 672 2.97 -10.75 1.86
CA ASN A 672 1.66 -11.25 2.24
C ASN A 672 1.80 -12.43 3.21
N TYR A 673 0.95 -12.46 4.20
CA TYR A 673 0.92 -13.45 5.28
C TYR A 673 -0.38 -14.25 5.24
N GLN A 674 -0.31 -15.48 5.67
CA GLN A 674 -1.44 -16.39 5.79
C GLN A 674 -1.24 -17.23 7.04
N TYR A 675 -2.29 -17.47 7.80
CA TYR A 675 -2.22 -18.24 9.02
C TYR A 675 -3.29 -19.32 9.07
N MET A 676 -3.02 -20.32 9.89
CA MET A 676 -3.94 -21.39 10.27
C MET A 676 -3.79 -21.64 11.78
N LEU A 677 -4.89 -21.81 12.46
CA LEU A 677 -4.91 -22.11 13.91
C LEU A 677 -5.49 -23.51 14.12
N ASP A 678 -4.61 -24.52 14.20
CA ASP A 678 -5.03 -25.87 14.52
C ASP A 678 -5.72 -25.88 15.90
N GLY A 679 -6.84 -26.59 15.99
CA GLY A 679 -7.70 -26.58 17.17
C GLY A 679 -8.91 -25.62 17.08
N ARG A 680 -8.94 -24.73 16.07
CA ARG A 680 -10.08 -23.85 15.80
C ARG A 680 -10.49 -23.81 14.32
N TYR A 681 -9.52 -23.78 13.40
CA TYR A 681 -9.73 -23.67 11.96
C TYR A 681 -8.85 -24.68 11.23
N ASP A 682 -9.44 -25.49 10.37
CA ASP A 682 -8.73 -26.52 9.56
C ASP A 682 -8.26 -25.97 8.20
N GLN A 683 -8.44 -24.68 7.94
CA GLN A 683 -8.10 -24.05 6.67
C GLN A 683 -7.24 -22.80 6.89
N TRP A 684 -6.39 -22.51 5.90
CA TRP A 684 -5.62 -21.28 5.85
C TRP A 684 -6.53 -20.07 5.69
N SER A 685 -6.21 -18.96 6.38
CA SER A 685 -6.87 -17.67 6.19
C SER A 685 -6.66 -17.16 4.74
N ASN A 686 -7.33 -16.09 4.36
CA ASN A 686 -6.95 -15.36 3.16
C ASN A 686 -5.57 -14.71 3.34
N TRP A 687 -4.88 -14.44 2.22
CA TRP A 687 -3.65 -13.68 2.24
C TRP A 687 -3.93 -12.24 2.67
N SER A 688 -3.09 -11.70 3.56
CA SER A 688 -3.17 -10.34 4.10
C SER A 688 -1.77 -9.72 4.18
N THR A 689 -1.67 -8.41 4.01
CA THR A 689 -0.44 -7.64 4.23
C THR A 689 -0.16 -7.36 5.70
N GLU A 690 -1.13 -7.64 6.59
CA GLU A 690 -0.99 -7.39 8.02
C GLU A 690 0.05 -8.33 8.66
N PRO A 691 1.12 -7.78 9.27
CA PRO A 691 2.21 -8.56 9.87
C PRO A 691 1.88 -9.06 11.28
N PHE A 692 0.62 -9.07 11.65
CA PHE A 692 0.17 -9.52 12.96
C PHE A 692 -1.19 -10.21 12.88
N ILE A 693 -1.48 -11.03 13.89
CA ILE A 693 -2.80 -11.61 14.12
C ILE A 693 -3.20 -11.40 15.57
N ALA A 694 -4.43 -10.99 15.79
CA ALA A 694 -5.07 -10.98 17.10
C ALA A 694 -6.10 -12.10 17.17
N LEU A 695 -5.84 -13.06 18.05
CA LEU A 695 -6.75 -14.16 18.35
C LEU A 695 -7.52 -13.79 19.61
N GLU A 696 -8.77 -13.46 19.45
CA GLU A 696 -9.60 -12.99 20.54
C GLU A 696 -10.55 -14.07 21.03
N ASN A 697 -10.79 -14.07 22.34
CA ASN A 697 -11.76 -14.91 23.02
C ASN A 697 -11.60 -16.40 22.68
N LEU A 698 -10.35 -16.89 22.80
CA LEU A 698 -10.06 -18.31 22.58
C LEU A 698 -10.73 -19.17 23.65
N ALA A 699 -11.36 -20.26 23.24
CA ALA A 699 -11.85 -21.27 24.15
C ALA A 699 -10.69 -21.99 24.87
N TYR A 700 -10.98 -22.70 25.95
CA TYR A 700 -9.95 -23.56 26.55
C TYR A 700 -9.60 -24.71 25.61
N GLY A 701 -8.34 -25.06 25.52
CA GLY A 701 -7.85 -26.11 24.63
C GLY A 701 -6.39 -25.91 24.23
N SER A 702 -5.88 -26.84 23.45
CA SER A 702 -4.54 -26.78 22.87
C SER A 702 -4.65 -26.24 21.45
N TYR A 703 -3.77 -25.32 21.10
CA TYR A 703 -3.73 -24.67 19.80
C TYR A 703 -2.33 -24.70 19.23
N THR A 704 -2.23 -24.79 17.90
CA THR A 704 -0.99 -24.56 17.18
C THR A 704 -1.24 -23.54 16.09
N LEU A 705 -0.67 -22.34 16.25
CA LEU A 705 -0.67 -21.32 15.22
C LEU A 705 0.43 -21.67 14.21
N LYS A 706 0.06 -21.75 12.94
CA LYS A 706 0.97 -21.85 11.80
C LYS A 706 0.84 -20.60 10.96
N VAL A 707 1.98 -20.01 10.59
CA VAL A 707 2.02 -18.80 9.74
C VAL A 707 3.01 -19.04 8.62
N ARG A 708 2.60 -18.74 7.41
CA ARG A 708 3.46 -18.71 6.24
C ARG A 708 3.35 -17.37 5.53
N ALA A 709 4.37 -17.02 4.79
CA ALA A 709 4.39 -15.79 4.03
C ALA A 709 4.81 -16.02 2.59
N LYS A 710 4.52 -15.06 1.75
CA LYS A 710 5.09 -14.93 0.41
C LYS A 710 5.50 -13.48 0.18
N VAL A 711 6.59 -13.30 -0.51
CA VAL A 711 7.09 -12.01 -0.95
C VAL A 711 6.81 -11.89 -2.44
N GLY A 712 5.87 -11.03 -2.77
CA GLY A 712 5.28 -11.06 -4.10
C GLY A 712 4.66 -12.43 -4.43
N ASN A 713 5.24 -13.13 -5.39
CA ASN A 713 4.82 -14.49 -5.78
C ASN A 713 5.69 -15.62 -5.18
N THR A 714 6.78 -15.26 -4.49
CA THR A 714 7.76 -16.24 -3.97
C THR A 714 7.41 -16.60 -2.53
N PRO A 715 7.07 -17.85 -2.20
CA PRO A 715 6.81 -18.26 -0.83
C PRO A 715 8.09 -18.25 0.00
N THR A 716 7.96 -18.07 1.31
CA THR A 716 9.07 -18.22 2.24
C THR A 716 9.54 -19.68 2.32
N LEU A 717 10.85 -19.87 2.62
CA LEU A 717 11.46 -21.19 2.75
C LEU A 717 10.98 -21.97 3.99
N ASN A 718 10.43 -21.26 4.97
CA ASN A 718 9.97 -21.81 6.23
C ASN A 718 8.58 -21.30 6.58
N GLU A 719 7.95 -22.02 7.50
CA GLU A 719 6.73 -21.60 8.19
C GLU A 719 7.06 -21.38 9.68
N VAL A 720 6.39 -20.44 10.31
CA VAL A 720 6.42 -20.26 11.77
C VAL A 720 5.34 -21.11 12.38
N SER A 721 5.68 -21.91 13.37
CA SER A 721 4.75 -22.71 14.17
C SER A 721 4.90 -22.35 15.65
N TYR A 722 3.80 -22.13 16.34
CA TYR A 722 3.78 -21.86 17.77
C TYR A 722 2.62 -22.59 18.46
N SER A 723 2.94 -23.48 19.39
CA SER A 723 1.96 -24.23 20.15
C SER A 723 1.73 -23.61 21.52
N PHE A 724 0.48 -23.55 21.94
CA PHE A 724 0.09 -23.02 23.26
C PHE A 724 -1.21 -23.65 23.76
N VAL A 725 -1.45 -23.49 25.06
CA VAL A 725 -2.62 -24.06 25.73
C VAL A 725 -3.37 -22.96 26.48
N ILE A 726 -4.68 -22.88 26.28
CA ILE A 726 -5.57 -22.08 27.12
C ILE A 726 -6.15 -22.99 28.19
N LYS A 727 -5.87 -22.69 29.45
CA LYS A 727 -6.38 -23.48 30.60
C LYS A 727 -7.89 -23.41 30.70
N ARG A 728 -8.47 -24.44 31.28
CA ARG A 728 -9.90 -24.44 31.61
C ARG A 728 -10.22 -23.34 32.64
N PRO A 729 -11.33 -22.63 32.48
CA PRO A 729 -11.76 -21.62 33.45
C PRO A 729 -12.01 -22.29 34.81
N TRP A 730 -11.75 -21.56 35.91
CA TRP A 730 -11.87 -22.07 37.27
C TRP A 730 -13.26 -22.67 37.56
N TYR A 731 -14.31 -22.08 36.95
CA TYR A 731 -15.69 -22.55 37.12
C TYR A 731 -16.02 -23.87 36.37
N MET A 732 -15.12 -24.35 35.51
CA MET A 732 -15.16 -25.68 34.88
C MET A 732 -14.15 -26.66 35.49
N SER A 733 -13.52 -26.29 36.62
CA SER A 733 -12.62 -27.17 37.33
C SER A 733 -13.42 -28.27 38.04
N LEU A 734 -12.75 -29.39 38.35
CA LEU A 734 -13.36 -30.48 39.11
C LEU A 734 -13.92 -30.01 40.46
N TRP A 735 -13.19 -29.09 41.10
CA TRP A 735 -13.61 -28.50 42.38
C TRP A 735 -14.82 -27.61 42.27
N ALA A 736 -14.91 -26.83 41.16
CA ALA A 736 -16.09 -26.03 40.89
C ALA A 736 -17.33 -26.92 40.62
N PHE A 737 -17.14 -27.99 39.82
CA PHE A 737 -18.20 -28.94 39.56
C PHE A 737 -18.69 -29.65 40.87
N LEU A 738 -17.78 -30.07 41.72
CA LEU A 738 -18.09 -30.61 43.02
C LEU A 738 -18.84 -29.61 43.93
N SER A 739 -18.43 -28.31 43.85
CA SER A 739 -19.12 -27.24 44.57
C SER A 739 -20.52 -27.00 44.06
N TYR A 740 -20.76 -27.09 42.74
CA TYR A 740 -22.11 -26.97 42.14
C TYR A 740 -23.01 -28.13 42.57
N VAL A 741 -22.50 -29.37 42.57
CA VAL A 741 -23.21 -30.51 43.05
C VAL A 741 -23.56 -30.35 44.54
N LEU A 742 -22.59 -29.90 45.34
CA LEU A 742 -22.79 -29.61 46.75
C LEU A 742 -23.84 -28.51 46.96
N MET A 743 -23.77 -27.45 46.17
CA MET A 743 -24.75 -26.34 46.20
C MET A 743 -26.14 -26.81 45.83
N ILE A 744 -26.27 -27.68 44.82
CA ILE A 744 -27.59 -28.28 44.43
C ILE A 744 -28.14 -29.13 45.59
N ILE A 745 -27.26 -29.93 46.24
CA ILE A 745 -27.65 -30.73 47.38
C ILE A 745 -28.13 -29.83 48.53
N LEU A 746 -27.35 -28.77 48.85
CA LEU A 746 -27.69 -27.81 49.91
C LEU A 746 -29.01 -27.07 49.62
N CYS A 747 -29.16 -26.62 48.36
CA CYS A 747 -30.45 -26.02 47.90
C CYS A 747 -31.60 -27.00 48.00
N SER A 748 -31.39 -28.27 47.62
CA SER A 748 -32.41 -29.31 47.71
C SER A 748 -32.82 -29.56 49.16
N ILE A 749 -31.80 -29.62 50.08
CA ILE A 749 -32.06 -29.76 51.51
C ILE A 749 -32.81 -28.52 52.04
N LEU A 750 -32.41 -27.32 51.63
CA LEU A 750 -33.06 -26.08 52.03
C LEU A 750 -34.53 -26.03 51.54
N ILE A 751 -34.75 -26.35 50.25
CA ILE A 751 -36.07 -26.45 49.66
C ILE A 751 -36.91 -27.50 50.42
N HIS A 752 -36.31 -28.65 50.69
CA HIS A 752 -36.98 -29.70 51.47
C HIS A 752 -37.33 -29.22 52.89
N ARG A 753 -36.42 -28.49 53.58
CA ARG A 753 -36.71 -27.90 54.89
C ARG A 753 -37.83 -26.85 54.83
N ILE A 754 -37.76 -25.97 53.84
CA ILE A 754 -38.81 -24.94 53.58
C ILE A 754 -40.16 -25.64 53.29
N TYR A 755 -40.12 -26.63 52.41
CA TYR A 755 -41.31 -27.42 52.06
C TYR A 755 -41.93 -28.14 53.25
N LYS A 756 -41.06 -28.79 54.07
CA LYS A 756 -41.47 -29.47 55.28
C LYS A 756 -41.98 -28.49 56.34
N SER A 757 -41.36 -27.30 56.46
CA SER A 757 -41.83 -26.21 57.34
C SER A 757 -43.16 -25.63 56.83
N TYR A 758 -43.28 -25.41 55.49
CA TYR A 758 -44.52 -24.95 54.88
C TYR A 758 -45.64 -25.98 55.05
N TYR A 759 -45.33 -27.25 54.82
CA TYR A 759 -46.31 -28.35 54.99
C TYR A 759 -46.75 -28.47 56.41
N ARG A 760 -45.84 -28.35 57.38
CA ARG A 760 -46.17 -28.29 58.79
C ARG A 760 -47.02 -27.10 59.16
N LYS A 761 -46.77 -25.92 58.59
CA LYS A 761 -47.62 -24.73 58.75
C LYS A 761 -48.98 -24.89 58.09
N GLN A 762 -49.06 -25.50 56.92
CA GLN A 762 -50.33 -25.82 56.29
C GLN A 762 -51.13 -26.82 57.06
N GLN A 763 -50.51 -27.89 57.54
CA GLN A 763 -51.23 -28.83 58.39
C GLN A 763 -51.73 -28.14 59.66
N MET A 764 -50.94 -27.30 60.28
CA MET A 764 -51.41 -26.53 61.45
C MET A 764 -52.45 -25.51 61.11
N GLN A 765 -52.45 -24.90 59.90
CA GLN A 765 -53.45 -24.03 59.40
C GLN A 765 -54.71 -24.81 59.02
N LEU A 766 -54.61 -25.99 58.38
CA LEU A 766 -55.71 -26.84 58.05
C LEU A 766 -56.44 -27.32 59.32
N ILE A 767 -55.68 -27.65 60.37
CA ILE A 767 -56.22 -28.01 61.68
C ILE A 767 -56.97 -26.79 62.34
N LYS A 768 -56.41 -25.59 62.16
CA LYS A 768 -57.00 -24.30 62.56
C LYS A 768 -58.18 -23.88 61.69
N GLU A 769 -58.09 -24.12 60.37
CA GLU A 769 -59.16 -23.79 59.40
C GLU A 769 -60.31 -24.79 59.49
N ASN A 770 -60.05 -26.08 59.75
CA ASN A 770 -61.17 -27.02 59.98
C ASN A 770 -61.94 -26.68 61.25
N LYS A 771 -61.27 -26.09 62.21
CA LYS A 771 -61.98 -25.50 63.38
C LYS A 771 -62.74 -24.18 63.04
N LYS A 772 -62.23 -23.39 62.05
CA LYS A 772 -62.88 -22.14 61.62
C LYS A 772 -63.91 -22.36 60.49
N ARG A 773 -63.76 -23.41 59.65
CA ARG A 773 -64.72 -23.70 58.54
C ARG A 773 -66.11 -24.11 59.00
N LEU A 774 -66.25 -24.70 60.17
CA LEU A 774 -67.54 -24.95 60.80
C LEU A 774 -68.27 -23.63 61.17
N LYS A 775 -67.53 -22.55 61.29
CA LYS A 775 -68.12 -21.24 61.70
C LYS A 775 -68.37 -20.27 60.50
N ARG A 776 -67.75 -20.56 59.34
CA ARG A 776 -67.79 -19.60 58.19
C ARG A 776 -68.56 -20.08 56.95
N LYS A 777 -69.19 -21.18 56.97
CA LYS A 777 -70.00 -21.68 55.84
C LYS A 777 -71.27 -20.86 55.51
N LYS A 778 -71.52 -19.82 56.26
CA LYS A 778 -72.70 -18.94 56.02
C LYS A 778 -72.44 -17.57 55.37
N LEU A 779 -71.13 -17.15 55.08
CA LEU A 779 -70.92 -15.76 54.68
C LEU A 779 -70.10 -15.52 53.41
N LYS A 780 -69.97 -16.48 52.54
CA LYS A 780 -69.02 -16.30 51.41
C LYS A 780 -69.47 -16.66 49.99
N ASN A 781 -70.72 -16.35 49.69
CA ASN A 781 -71.26 -16.48 48.33
C ASN A 781 -71.30 -15.15 47.52
N GLN A 782 -70.77 -14.05 48.03
CA GLN A 782 -70.96 -12.76 47.35
C GLN A 782 -69.76 -12.01 46.91
N LYS A 783 -68.52 -12.52 47.05
CA LYS A 783 -67.37 -11.73 46.67
C LYS A 783 -66.44 -12.27 45.56
N LYS A 784 -66.84 -13.33 44.83
CA LYS A 784 -65.97 -14.03 43.89
C LYS A 784 -66.10 -13.58 42.43
N LEU A 785 -66.80 -12.51 42.11
CA LEU A 785 -67.09 -12.12 40.72
C LEU A 785 -66.30 -10.90 40.21
N VAL A 786 -65.54 -10.24 41.04
CA VAL A 786 -64.93 -8.95 40.65
C VAL A 786 -63.43 -9.06 40.33
N GLN A 787 -62.72 -10.11 40.83
CA GLN A 787 -61.29 -10.15 40.78
C GLN A 787 -60.68 -10.74 39.47
N VAL A 788 -61.46 -11.51 38.73
CA VAL A 788 -61.01 -12.18 37.51
C VAL A 788 -60.99 -11.26 36.27
N LYS A 789 -61.59 -10.10 36.37
CA LYS A 789 -61.67 -9.16 35.24
C LYS A 789 -60.47 -8.24 35.07
N ASN A 790 -59.66 -8.03 36.09
CA ASN A 790 -58.56 -7.07 36.02
C ASN A 790 -57.25 -7.67 35.51
N GLU A 791 -56.95 -8.95 35.69
CA GLU A 791 -55.74 -9.57 35.27
C GLU A 791 -55.65 -9.76 33.73
N ARG A 792 -56.80 -10.03 33.09
CA ARG A 792 -56.84 -10.17 31.60
C ARG A 792 -56.63 -8.87 30.84
N LEU A 793 -56.87 -7.73 31.46
CA LEU A 793 -56.70 -6.43 30.80
C LEU A 793 -55.21 -6.04 30.68
N GLN A 794 -54.36 -6.41 31.64
CA GLN A 794 -52.97 -6.04 31.70
C GLN A 794 -52.12 -6.83 30.67
N GLU A 795 -52.42 -8.14 30.51
CA GLU A 795 -51.73 -8.96 29.48
C GLU A 795 -52.07 -8.49 28.06
N LEU A 796 -53.25 -7.94 27.80
CA LEU A 796 -53.68 -7.45 26.50
C LEU A 796 -52.93 -6.16 26.11
N VAL A 797 -52.63 -5.29 27.06
CA VAL A 797 -51.92 -4.04 26.86
C VAL A 797 -50.42 -4.31 26.55
N ASP A 798 -49.78 -5.24 27.24
CA ASP A 798 -48.37 -5.59 27.02
C ASP A 798 -48.15 -6.31 25.69
N SER A 799 -49.11 -7.09 25.22
CA SER A 799 -49.10 -7.72 23.90
C SER A 799 -49.20 -6.69 22.77
N LYS A 800 -50.08 -5.69 22.95
CA LYS A 800 -50.27 -4.61 21.94
C LYS A 800 -49.08 -3.67 21.86
N ASN A 801 -48.45 -3.39 22.97
CA ASN A 801 -47.24 -2.56 23.00
C ASN A 801 -46.04 -3.24 22.31
N ARG A 802 -45.91 -4.56 22.43
CA ARG A 802 -44.88 -5.33 21.68
C ARG A 802 -45.13 -5.35 20.18
N GLU A 803 -46.37 -5.51 19.73
CA GLU A 803 -46.75 -5.49 18.31
C GLU A 803 -46.41 -4.13 17.66
N LEU A 804 -46.68 -3.04 18.39
CA LEU A 804 -46.37 -1.69 17.95
C LEU A 804 -44.86 -1.41 17.85
N ALA A 805 -44.10 -1.90 18.81
CA ALA A 805 -42.64 -1.76 18.80
C ALA A 805 -42.01 -2.50 17.62
N ILE A 806 -42.46 -3.71 17.30
CA ILE A 806 -41.97 -4.49 16.16
C ILE A 806 -42.31 -3.80 14.83
N SER A 807 -43.52 -3.24 14.69
CA SER A 807 -43.93 -2.50 13.50
C SER A 807 -43.09 -1.27 13.26
N THR A 808 -42.85 -0.48 14.32
CA THR A 808 -42.02 0.73 14.25
C THR A 808 -40.57 0.42 13.87
N MET A 809 -39.98 -0.65 14.44
CA MET A 809 -38.62 -1.07 14.16
C MET A 809 -38.45 -1.60 12.74
N SER A 810 -39.50 -2.22 12.18
CA SER A 810 -39.49 -2.69 10.78
C SER A 810 -39.44 -1.53 9.78
N ILE A 811 -40.20 -0.46 10.04
CA ILE A 811 -40.23 0.74 9.20
C ILE A 811 -38.87 1.48 9.27
N ILE A 812 -38.29 1.59 10.45
CA ILE A 812 -36.97 2.21 10.63
C ILE A 812 -35.90 1.47 9.79
N LYS A 813 -35.80 0.15 9.94
CA LYS A 813 -34.86 -0.69 9.20
C LYS A 813 -35.07 -0.62 7.69
N LYS A 814 -36.30 -0.61 7.21
CA LYS A 814 -36.63 -0.45 5.79
C LYS A 814 -36.09 0.89 5.25
N ASN A 815 -36.35 1.97 5.97
CA ASN A 815 -35.99 3.32 5.54
C ASN A 815 -34.45 3.55 5.62
N GLU A 816 -33.77 3.00 6.62
CA GLU A 816 -32.32 3.02 6.71
C GLU A 816 -31.65 2.25 5.56
N PHE A 817 -32.17 1.08 5.23
CA PHE A 817 -31.70 0.26 4.12
C PHE A 817 -31.88 0.98 2.77
N LEU A 818 -33.02 1.58 2.53
CA LEU A 818 -33.29 2.32 1.30
C LEU A 818 -32.43 3.59 1.19
N ASN A 819 -32.18 4.29 2.29
CA ASN A 819 -31.27 5.43 2.32
C ASN A 819 -29.82 5.03 2.09
N ALA A 820 -29.38 3.90 2.63
CA ALA A 820 -28.03 3.38 2.39
C ALA A 820 -27.81 3.00 0.91
N ILE A 821 -28.83 2.46 0.25
CA ILE A 821 -28.79 2.20 -1.21
C ILE A 821 -28.74 3.51 -1.98
N LYS A 822 -29.57 4.48 -1.61
CA LYS A 822 -29.63 5.80 -2.25
C LYS A 822 -28.28 6.54 -2.20
N GLU A 823 -27.62 6.56 -1.04
CA GLU A 823 -26.30 7.19 -0.90
C GLU A 823 -25.24 6.48 -1.77
N LYS A 824 -25.24 5.17 -1.82
CA LYS A 824 -24.35 4.41 -2.72
C LYS A 824 -24.63 4.65 -4.20
N LEU A 825 -25.85 4.98 -4.57
CA LEU A 825 -26.24 5.29 -5.95
C LEU A 825 -25.94 6.74 -6.35
N LYS A 826 -25.79 7.67 -5.40
CA LYS A 826 -25.41 9.06 -5.65
C LYS A 826 -23.98 9.22 -6.16
N ASP A 827 -23.09 8.30 -5.77
CA ASP A 827 -21.68 8.32 -6.17
C ASP A 827 -21.48 7.86 -7.63
N LEU A 828 -22.51 7.30 -8.24
CA LEU A 828 -22.55 6.86 -9.64
C LEU A 828 -23.18 7.93 -10.52
N LYS A 829 -22.56 9.11 -10.56
CA LYS A 829 -23.06 10.22 -11.37
C LYS A 829 -22.91 9.93 -12.86
N ASP A 830 -23.99 9.92 -13.56
CA ASP A 830 -24.34 10.29 -14.95
C ASP A 830 -25.19 9.32 -15.78
N ASP A 831 -25.90 8.41 -15.15
CA ASP A 831 -26.83 7.57 -15.90
C ASP A 831 -28.29 7.94 -15.60
N ALA A 832 -29.09 8.14 -16.69
CA ALA A 832 -30.53 8.42 -16.60
C ALA A 832 -31.29 7.29 -15.86
N GLN A 833 -30.79 6.06 -15.94
CA GLN A 833 -31.37 4.90 -15.24
C GLN A 833 -31.13 4.98 -13.73
N VAL A 834 -29.97 5.43 -13.29
CA VAL A 834 -29.65 5.61 -11.86
C VAL A 834 -30.55 6.69 -11.25
N ARG A 835 -30.80 7.79 -11.95
CA ARG A 835 -31.75 8.82 -11.50
C ARG A 835 -33.17 8.30 -11.39
N SER A 836 -33.58 7.41 -12.27
CA SER A 836 -34.92 6.75 -12.19
C SER A 836 -35.01 5.85 -10.96
N VAL A 837 -33.96 5.08 -10.67
CA VAL A 837 -33.90 4.22 -9.48
C VAL A 837 -33.92 5.04 -8.18
N ILE A 838 -33.14 6.12 -8.10
CA ILE A 838 -33.15 7.04 -6.95
C ILE A 838 -34.55 7.64 -6.73
N LYS A 839 -35.21 8.07 -7.82
CA LYS A 839 -36.58 8.60 -7.74
C LYS A 839 -37.60 7.55 -7.29
N THR A 840 -37.40 6.30 -7.66
CA THR A 840 -38.22 5.19 -7.21
C THR A 840 -37.98 4.88 -5.71
N ILE A 841 -36.74 4.96 -5.26
CA ILE A 841 -36.41 4.82 -3.84
C ILE A 841 -37.02 5.98 -3.03
N ASP A 842 -36.92 7.22 -3.52
CA ASP A 842 -37.53 8.37 -2.83
C ASP A 842 -39.04 8.28 -2.73
N ARG A 843 -39.70 7.71 -3.74
CA ARG A 843 -41.15 7.45 -3.68
C ARG A 843 -41.48 6.38 -2.66
N ASN A 844 -40.67 5.34 -2.51
CA ASN A 844 -40.90 4.27 -1.55
C ASN A 844 -40.59 4.68 -0.10
N ILE A 845 -39.66 5.60 0.14
CA ILE A 845 -39.36 6.14 1.47
C ILE A 845 -40.43 7.10 1.94
N ASN A 846 -41.11 7.81 1.02
CA ASN A 846 -42.12 8.81 1.32
C ASN A 846 -43.55 8.25 1.15
N ASN A 847 -43.76 6.94 1.16
CA ASN A 847 -45.06 6.35 0.93
C ASN A 847 -46.01 6.58 2.15
N ASP A 848 -47.15 7.18 1.94
CA ASP A 848 -48.15 7.41 2.97
C ASP A 848 -48.76 6.09 3.50
N ASP A 849 -48.55 4.98 2.78
CA ASP A 849 -49.03 3.66 3.21
C ASP A 849 -48.30 3.17 4.47
N ASP A 850 -47.00 3.48 4.67
CA ASP A 850 -46.25 3.15 5.88
C ASP A 850 -46.84 3.89 7.11
N TRP A 851 -47.33 5.12 6.92
CA TRP A 851 -48.00 5.85 8.00
C TRP A 851 -49.38 5.26 8.30
N THR A 852 -50.17 4.96 7.30
CA THR A 852 -51.48 4.38 7.47
C THR A 852 -51.40 3.03 8.19
N PHE A 853 -50.39 2.23 7.88
CA PHE A 853 -50.13 0.98 8.57
C PHE A 853 -49.75 1.21 10.03
N PHE A 854 -48.85 2.12 10.30
CA PHE A 854 -48.44 2.50 11.65
C PHE A 854 -49.57 3.12 12.45
N GLU A 855 -50.37 4.01 11.87
CA GLU A 855 -51.50 4.68 12.49
C GLU A 855 -52.58 3.69 12.91
N ASN A 856 -52.87 2.72 12.05
CA ASN A 856 -53.81 1.64 12.37
C ASN A 856 -53.30 0.76 13.53
N ALA A 857 -52.02 0.40 13.52
CA ALA A 857 -51.42 -0.33 14.62
C ALA A 857 -51.43 0.47 15.93
N PHE A 858 -51.08 1.75 15.84
CA PHE A 858 -51.05 2.66 16.98
C PHE A 858 -52.43 2.92 17.57
N ASN A 859 -53.44 3.16 16.74
CA ASN A 859 -54.82 3.34 17.18
C ASN A 859 -55.43 2.07 17.81
N ASN A 860 -54.93 0.90 17.41
CA ASN A 860 -55.31 -0.35 18.05
C ASN A 860 -54.69 -0.56 19.43
N ALA A 861 -53.51 0.04 19.68
CA ALA A 861 -52.78 -0.09 20.94
C ALA A 861 -53.12 1.01 21.95
N ASP A 862 -53.29 2.24 21.52
CA ASP A 862 -53.63 3.41 22.37
C ASP A 862 -54.84 4.14 21.76
N LYS A 863 -55.99 3.57 21.93
CA LYS A 863 -57.28 4.10 21.43
C LYS A 863 -57.51 5.52 21.98
N ASP A 864 -57.88 6.41 21.09
CA ASP A 864 -58.23 7.80 21.36
C ASP A 864 -57.05 8.76 21.64
N PHE A 865 -55.81 8.30 21.73
CA PHE A 865 -54.67 9.21 21.98
C PHE A 865 -54.59 10.34 20.95
N LEU A 866 -54.54 10.00 19.66
CA LEU A 866 -54.46 11.03 18.59
C LEU A 866 -55.68 11.95 18.59
N LYS A 867 -56.85 11.41 18.92
CA LYS A 867 -58.07 12.20 19.05
C LYS A 867 -58.02 13.16 20.23
N LYS A 868 -57.53 12.71 21.40
CA LYS A 868 -57.34 13.55 22.61
C LYS A 868 -56.31 14.64 22.37
N VAL A 869 -55.19 14.31 21.69
CA VAL A 869 -54.20 15.32 21.32
C VAL A 869 -54.79 16.37 20.38
N LYS A 870 -55.62 15.95 19.41
CA LYS A 870 -56.28 16.86 18.46
C LYS A 870 -57.39 17.70 19.13
N GLU A 871 -58.11 17.14 20.06
CA GLU A 871 -59.12 17.87 20.86
C GLU A 871 -58.46 18.91 21.76
N LYS A 872 -57.34 18.58 22.38
CA LYS A 872 -56.59 19.47 23.29
C LYS A 872 -55.81 20.54 22.56
N HIS A 873 -55.38 20.25 21.34
CA HIS A 873 -54.59 21.14 20.49
C HIS A 873 -55.10 21.15 19.03
N PRO A 874 -56.21 21.83 18.75
CA PRO A 874 -56.87 21.82 17.44
C PRO A 874 -56.01 22.31 16.28
N GLU A 875 -55.02 23.13 16.57
CA GLU A 875 -54.13 23.74 15.56
C GLU A 875 -53.05 22.78 14.97
N LEU A 876 -52.95 21.58 15.51
CA LEU A 876 -51.96 20.64 15.05
C LEU A 876 -52.32 20.04 13.70
N SER A 877 -51.39 20.08 12.76
CA SER A 877 -51.54 19.41 11.46
C SER A 877 -51.36 17.90 11.56
N SER A 878 -51.74 17.18 10.53
CA SER A 878 -51.51 15.70 10.44
C SER A 878 -50.08 15.33 10.67
N ASN A 879 -49.13 16.12 10.16
CA ASN A 879 -47.68 15.90 10.38
C ASN A 879 -47.24 16.18 11.81
N ASP A 880 -47.90 17.08 12.52
CA ASP A 880 -47.64 17.32 13.93
C ASP A 880 -48.20 16.14 14.79
N LEU A 881 -49.36 15.59 14.43
CA LEU A 881 -49.94 14.42 15.09
C LEU A 881 -49.08 13.16 14.86
N ARG A 882 -48.49 13.00 13.67
CA ARG A 882 -47.48 11.97 13.39
C ARG A 882 -46.30 12.07 14.37
N LEU A 883 -45.79 13.27 14.56
CA LEU A 883 -44.71 13.49 15.49
C LEU A 883 -45.11 13.21 16.93
N CYS A 884 -46.36 13.56 17.33
CA CYS A 884 -46.90 13.22 18.65
C CYS A 884 -46.97 11.71 18.87
N ALA A 885 -47.43 10.93 17.88
CA ALA A 885 -47.49 9.48 17.99
C ALA A 885 -46.11 8.85 18.21
N TYR A 886 -45.08 9.33 17.51
CA TYR A 886 -43.69 8.86 17.71
C TYR A 886 -43.13 9.26 19.08
N LEU A 887 -43.45 10.46 19.55
CA LEU A 887 -43.04 10.92 20.88
C LEU A 887 -43.78 10.15 22.00
N ARG A 888 -45.01 9.75 21.78
CA ARG A 888 -45.80 8.87 22.69
C ARG A 888 -45.14 7.51 22.90
N LEU A 889 -44.47 7.00 21.83
CA LEU A 889 -43.65 5.77 21.88
C LEU A 889 -42.26 6.00 22.46
N ASN A 890 -41.98 7.21 22.96
CA ASN A 890 -40.70 7.60 23.52
C ASN A 890 -39.50 7.47 22.56
N LEU A 891 -39.73 7.65 21.24
CA LEU A 891 -38.68 7.61 20.25
C LEU A 891 -37.82 8.87 20.29
N SER A 892 -36.54 8.70 20.20
CA SER A 892 -35.56 9.80 20.13
C SER A 892 -35.59 10.51 18.77
N SER A 893 -35.06 11.73 18.69
CA SER A 893 -34.99 12.48 17.45
C SER A 893 -34.19 11.76 16.37
N LYS A 894 -33.23 10.90 16.74
CA LYS A 894 -32.47 10.06 15.83
C LYS A 894 -33.29 8.95 15.21
N GLU A 895 -34.18 8.36 16.00
CA GLU A 895 -35.10 7.30 15.54
C GLU A 895 -36.30 7.86 14.77
N ILE A 896 -36.71 9.08 15.07
CA ILE A 896 -37.82 9.75 14.36
C ILE A 896 -37.36 10.26 12.98
N ALA A 897 -36.12 10.68 12.84
CA ALA A 897 -35.58 11.21 11.60
C ALA A 897 -35.79 10.29 10.37
N PRO A 898 -35.46 9.00 10.43
CA PRO A 898 -35.70 8.08 9.32
C PRO A 898 -37.18 7.78 9.09
N LEU A 899 -38.03 7.87 10.12
CA LEU A 899 -39.49 7.66 10.01
C LEU A 899 -40.20 8.83 9.30
N LEU A 900 -39.65 10.03 9.39
CA LEU A 900 -40.16 11.23 8.74
C LEU A 900 -39.37 11.59 7.49
N ASN A 901 -38.31 10.82 7.15
CA ASN A 901 -37.39 11.08 6.05
C ASN A 901 -36.81 12.50 6.04
N ILE A 902 -36.39 12.97 7.19
CA ILE A 902 -35.77 14.29 7.37
C ILE A 902 -34.50 14.17 8.21
N SER A 903 -33.66 15.19 8.19
CA SER A 903 -32.46 15.21 9.05
C SER A 903 -32.85 15.30 10.55
N VAL A 904 -31.98 14.76 11.40
CA VAL A 904 -32.14 14.84 12.87
C VAL A 904 -32.34 16.28 13.31
N ARG A 905 -31.60 17.20 12.72
CA ARG A 905 -31.74 18.63 12.97
C ARG A 905 -33.11 19.17 12.56
N SER A 906 -33.71 18.67 11.50
CA SER A 906 -35.07 19.01 11.07
C SER A 906 -36.12 18.46 12.01
N VAL A 907 -35.90 17.30 12.62
CA VAL A 907 -36.76 16.75 13.67
C VAL A 907 -36.74 17.67 14.89
N GLU A 908 -35.57 18.10 15.34
CA GLU A 908 -35.46 19.04 16.47
C GLU A 908 -36.19 20.36 16.22
N VAL A 909 -36.07 20.90 15.02
CA VAL A 909 -36.82 22.10 14.62
C VAL A 909 -38.33 21.82 14.63
N LYS A 910 -38.77 20.65 14.18
CA LYS A 910 -40.19 20.26 14.24
C LYS A 910 -40.66 20.06 15.68
N ARG A 911 -39.89 19.47 16.56
CA ARG A 911 -40.18 19.35 17.99
C ARG A 911 -40.28 20.75 18.65
N TYR A 912 -39.38 21.65 18.32
CA TYR A 912 -39.47 23.03 18.81
C TYR A 912 -40.73 23.74 18.34
N ARG A 913 -41.10 23.59 17.06
CA ARG A 913 -42.35 24.17 16.51
C ARG A 913 -43.59 23.52 17.12
N LEU A 914 -43.57 22.21 17.31
CA LEU A 914 -44.65 21.48 17.96
C LEU A 914 -44.87 21.96 19.40
N ARG A 915 -43.81 22.15 20.16
CA ARG A 915 -43.80 22.71 21.51
C ARG A 915 -44.45 24.09 21.54
N LYS A 916 -44.08 24.96 20.58
CA LYS A 916 -44.64 26.31 20.44
C LYS A 916 -46.16 26.26 20.12
N LYS A 917 -46.60 25.38 19.24
CA LYS A 917 -47.99 25.17 18.89
C LYS A 917 -48.85 24.63 20.06
N MET A 918 -48.21 23.84 20.92
CA MET A 918 -48.85 23.32 22.13
C MET A 918 -48.81 24.27 23.33
N ASN A 919 -48.25 25.49 23.17
CA ASN A 919 -48.07 26.51 24.20
C ASN A 919 -47.38 26.02 25.48
N LEU A 920 -46.40 25.13 25.34
CA LEU A 920 -45.61 24.58 26.47
C LEU A 920 -44.50 25.53 26.89
N SER A 921 -44.31 25.67 28.19
CA SER A 921 -43.24 26.53 28.76
C SER A 921 -41.85 25.90 28.46
N HIS A 922 -40.80 26.70 28.70
CA HIS A 922 -39.43 26.20 28.44
C HIS A 922 -39.05 25.01 29.33
N ASP A 923 -39.61 24.93 30.52
CA ASP A 923 -39.28 23.92 31.53
C ASP A 923 -40.09 22.63 31.42
N ASP A 924 -41.18 22.62 30.63
CA ASP A 924 -42.01 21.41 30.42
C ASP A 924 -41.41 20.50 29.36
N GLY A 925 -41.07 19.28 29.67
CA GLY A 925 -40.63 18.27 28.71
C GLY A 925 -41.69 17.94 27.66
N LEU A 926 -41.45 18.27 26.36
CA LEU A 926 -42.43 17.98 25.30
C LEU A 926 -42.79 16.49 25.24
N THR A 927 -41.82 15.61 25.41
CA THR A 927 -42.06 14.14 25.38
C THR A 927 -42.85 13.72 26.58
N ASP A 928 -42.52 14.21 27.76
CA ASP A 928 -43.25 13.90 29.01
C ASP A 928 -44.69 14.40 28.97
N TYR A 929 -44.88 15.58 28.42
CA TYR A 929 -46.22 16.12 28.21
C TYR A 929 -47.07 15.22 27.29
N ILE A 930 -46.51 14.78 26.18
CA ILE A 930 -47.19 13.90 25.20
C ILE A 930 -47.44 12.51 25.79
N ILE A 931 -46.52 11.99 26.60
CA ILE A 931 -46.68 10.71 27.29
C ILE A 931 -47.79 10.76 28.33
N ASN A 932 -48.08 11.92 28.90
CA ASN A 932 -49.10 12.08 29.94
C ASN A 932 -50.48 12.52 29.41
N ILE A 933 -50.65 12.73 28.10
CA ILE A 933 -51.97 12.94 27.47
C ILE A 933 -52.71 11.61 27.32
#